data_f8b85dd14b0ffdb5a049b4e322b47a58
#
_entry.id   f8b85dd14b0ffdb5a049b4e322b47a58
#
_cell.length_a   1.000
_cell.length_b   1.000
_cell.length_c   1.000
_cell.angle_alpha   90.00
_cell.angle_beta   90.00
_cell.angle_gamma   90.00
#
_symmetry.space_group_name_H-M   'P 1'
#
loop_
_entity.id
_entity.type
_entity.pdbx_description
1 polymer ?
#
loop_
_entity_poly.entity_id
_entity_poly.type
_entity_poly.pdbx_seq_one_letter_code
_entity_poly.pdbx_strand_id
1 'polypeptide(L)'
;MRYNQFSYIPTKPNEAFEELKGLGFPLNKKNSDKANLEAFLRHSFLNQTDTDYALSLLIVDAKTDALTFFKSNSDLTLENLQWIYLQLLGFVPFVDFKDPKAFLQDINFPVSYDNIFQSLHHLLACRRKSGNTLIDQLVADGLLHADNHYHFFNGKSLATFNTNQLIREVVYVEISLDTMSSGEHDLVKVNIIRPTTEHTIPTMMTASPYHQGINDPAADQKTYQMEGALAVKQPKHIQVDTKPFKEEVKHPSKLPISPATESFTHIDSYSLNDYFLSRGFANIYVSGVGTAGSTGFMTSGDYQQIQSFKAVIDWLNGKVTAFTSHKRDKQVKADWSNGLVATTGKSYLGTMSTGLATTGVEGLKVIIAEAAISTWYDYYRENGLVCSPGGYPGEDLDVLTELTYSRNLLAGDYIKNNDCYQALLNEQSKAIDRQSGDYNQYWHDRNYLTHVNNVKSRVVYTHGLQDWNVKPRHVYKVFNALPQTIKKHLFLHQGQHVYMHNWQSIDFRESMNALLSQELLGIDNHFQLEEVIWQDNTTEQTWQVLDAFGGNHQEQIGLGDSKKLIDNHYDKEAFDTYCKDFNVFKNDLFKGNNKTNQITINLPLKKNYLLNGQCKLHLRVKTSDKKAILSAQILDYGPKKRFKDTPTIKFLNSLDNGKNFAREALRELPFTKDHYRVISKGVLNLQNRTDLLTIEAIEPEQWFDIEFSLQPSIYQLSKGDNLRIILYTTDFEHTIRDNASYSITVDLSQSYLTIPTNQGN
;
A
#
# COMPACT_ATOMS: atom_id res chain seq x y z
N MET A 1 -8.55 -8.56 -20.64
CA MET A 1 -8.78 -7.51 -19.63
C MET A 1 -9.91 -7.98 -18.73
N ARG A 2 -9.76 -7.91 -17.41
CA ARG A 2 -10.75 -8.40 -16.46
C ARG A 2 -11.06 -7.34 -15.43
N TYR A 3 -12.35 -7.15 -15.13
CA TYR A 3 -12.82 -6.22 -14.10
C TYR A 3 -13.46 -7.00 -12.97
N ASN A 4 -12.93 -6.85 -11.76
CA ASN A 4 -13.57 -7.35 -10.54
C ASN A 4 -14.29 -6.19 -9.86
N GLN A 5 -15.41 -6.51 -9.23
CA GLN A 5 -16.19 -5.54 -8.46
C GLN A 5 -16.30 -5.98 -7.00
N PHE A 6 -15.49 -5.40 -6.14
CA PHE A 6 -15.55 -5.61 -4.69
C PHE A 6 -16.36 -4.51 -4.00
N SER A 7 -16.66 -3.41 -4.70
CA SER A 7 -17.34 -2.26 -4.15
C SER A 7 -18.88 -2.30 -4.32
N TYR A 8 -19.41 -3.19 -5.16
CA TYR A 8 -20.83 -3.24 -5.41
C TYR A 8 -21.57 -3.85 -4.22
N ILE A 9 -22.58 -3.14 -3.71
CA ILE A 9 -23.45 -3.61 -2.64
C ILE A 9 -24.72 -4.20 -3.27
N PRO A 10 -24.99 -5.51 -3.11
CA PRO A 10 -26.17 -6.16 -3.68
C PRO A 10 -27.45 -5.47 -3.22
N THR A 11 -28.32 -5.12 -4.17
CA THR A 11 -29.51 -4.29 -3.95
C THR A 11 -30.76 -5.03 -4.42
N LYS A 12 -31.87 -4.94 -3.67
CA LYS A 12 -33.14 -5.54 -4.07
C LYS A 12 -33.82 -4.72 -5.18
N PRO A 13 -34.71 -5.33 -6.00
CA PRO A 13 -35.37 -4.61 -7.11
C PRO A 13 -36.07 -3.30 -6.71
N ASN A 14 -36.77 -3.28 -5.57
CA ASN A 14 -37.42 -2.08 -5.09
C ASN A 14 -36.44 -1.00 -4.61
N GLU A 15 -35.38 -1.38 -3.93
CA GLU A 15 -34.32 -0.47 -3.47
C GLU A 15 -33.63 0.15 -4.67
N ALA A 16 -33.24 -0.68 -5.66
CA ALA A 16 -32.64 -0.22 -6.91
C ALA A 16 -33.55 0.79 -7.64
N PHE A 17 -34.85 0.51 -7.74
CA PHE A 17 -35.80 1.42 -8.35
C PHE A 17 -35.90 2.77 -7.61
N GLU A 18 -35.97 2.76 -6.27
CA GLU A 18 -36.08 4.00 -5.48
C GLU A 18 -34.77 4.83 -5.56
N GLU A 19 -33.59 4.20 -5.53
CA GLU A 19 -32.32 4.92 -5.72
C GLU A 19 -32.21 5.54 -7.13
N LEU A 20 -32.53 4.79 -8.18
CA LEU A 20 -32.55 5.31 -9.55
C LEU A 20 -33.52 6.48 -9.70
N LYS A 21 -34.72 6.37 -9.11
CA LYS A 21 -35.69 7.43 -9.13
C LYS A 21 -35.23 8.66 -8.32
N GLY A 22 -34.60 8.45 -7.20
CA GLY A 22 -33.98 9.51 -6.39
C GLY A 22 -32.90 10.31 -7.13
N LEU A 23 -32.19 9.68 -8.07
CA LEU A 23 -31.26 10.33 -9.00
C LEU A 23 -31.94 11.05 -10.17
N GLY A 24 -33.28 11.04 -10.26
CA GLY A 24 -34.06 11.73 -11.30
C GLY A 24 -34.35 10.90 -12.55
N PHE A 25 -33.98 9.62 -12.61
CA PHE A 25 -34.30 8.77 -13.75
C PHE A 25 -35.84 8.59 -13.86
N PRO A 26 -36.48 8.85 -15.03
CA PRO A 26 -37.92 8.84 -15.18
C PRO A 26 -38.48 7.42 -15.38
N LEU A 27 -38.14 6.51 -14.45
CA LEU A 27 -38.55 5.11 -14.48
C LEU A 27 -39.95 4.88 -13.88
N ASN A 28 -40.66 3.87 -14.37
CA ASN A 28 -41.99 3.52 -13.91
C ASN A 28 -42.20 1.99 -13.87
N LYS A 29 -42.60 1.46 -12.72
CA LYS A 29 -42.91 0.02 -12.53
C LYS A 29 -44.02 -0.53 -13.41
N LYS A 30 -44.84 0.35 -14.02
CA LYS A 30 -45.91 -0.04 -14.95
C LYS A 30 -45.48 -0.11 -16.41
N ASN A 31 -44.31 0.44 -16.73
CA ASN A 31 -43.77 0.41 -18.08
C ASN A 31 -43.10 -0.94 -18.36
N SER A 32 -43.01 -1.29 -19.65
CA SER A 32 -42.16 -2.42 -20.07
C SER A 32 -40.70 -2.14 -19.78
N ASP A 33 -39.88 -3.19 -19.67
CA ASP A 33 -38.44 -3.08 -19.47
C ASP A 33 -37.78 -2.29 -20.60
N LYS A 34 -38.25 -2.48 -21.85
CA LYS A 34 -37.80 -1.73 -23.02
C LYS A 34 -38.07 -0.22 -22.87
N ALA A 35 -39.27 0.17 -22.42
CA ALA A 35 -39.62 1.57 -22.20
C ALA A 35 -38.80 2.18 -21.03
N ASN A 36 -38.53 1.42 -19.98
CA ASN A 36 -37.69 1.86 -18.87
C ASN A 36 -36.25 2.03 -19.31
N LEU A 37 -35.72 1.12 -20.14
CA LEU A 37 -34.36 1.25 -20.70
C LEU A 37 -34.27 2.50 -21.58
N GLU A 38 -35.24 2.76 -22.47
CA GLU A 38 -35.26 3.96 -23.31
C GLU A 38 -35.28 5.23 -22.45
N ALA A 39 -36.11 5.29 -21.43
CA ALA A 39 -36.21 6.41 -20.49
C ALA A 39 -34.88 6.64 -19.73
N PHE A 40 -34.24 5.55 -19.29
CA PHE A 40 -32.93 5.61 -18.65
C PHE A 40 -31.85 6.17 -19.60
N LEU A 41 -31.77 5.68 -20.81
CA LEU A 41 -30.78 6.12 -21.80
C LEU A 41 -30.94 7.60 -22.14
N ARG A 42 -32.18 8.05 -22.41
CA ARG A 42 -32.47 9.46 -22.71
C ARG A 42 -32.05 10.39 -21.56
N HIS A 43 -32.27 9.97 -20.33
CA HIS A 43 -31.86 10.74 -19.15
C HIS A 43 -30.34 10.69 -18.93
N SER A 44 -29.64 9.68 -19.43
CA SER A 44 -28.18 9.56 -19.32
C SER A 44 -27.41 10.47 -20.29
N PHE A 45 -28.08 11.06 -21.28
CA PHE A 45 -27.48 11.96 -22.26
C PHE A 45 -27.61 13.44 -21.84
N LEU A 46 -27.04 13.79 -20.70
CA LEU A 46 -27.21 15.07 -20.03
C LEU A 46 -26.76 16.30 -20.84
N ASN A 47 -25.78 16.14 -21.71
CA ASN A 47 -25.22 17.21 -22.54
C ASN A 47 -25.76 17.20 -23.97
N GLN A 48 -26.84 16.42 -24.24
CA GLN A 48 -27.43 16.30 -25.56
C GLN A 48 -28.80 17.00 -25.60
N THR A 49 -28.97 17.92 -26.55
CA THR A 49 -30.27 18.54 -26.81
C THR A 49 -31.16 17.67 -27.71
N ASP A 50 -30.55 16.75 -28.46
CA ASP A 50 -31.21 15.79 -29.35
C ASP A 50 -30.90 14.35 -28.91
N THR A 51 -31.73 13.80 -28.03
CA THR A 51 -31.55 12.43 -27.53
C THR A 51 -31.88 11.36 -28.60
N ASP A 52 -32.69 11.69 -29.64
CA ASP A 52 -32.89 10.77 -30.76
C ASP A 52 -31.61 10.57 -31.55
N TYR A 53 -30.85 11.65 -31.79
CA TYR A 53 -29.51 11.54 -32.38
C TYR A 53 -28.57 10.72 -31.51
N ALA A 54 -28.52 10.96 -30.20
CA ALA A 54 -27.69 10.19 -29.27
C ALA A 54 -28.03 8.69 -29.28
N LEU A 55 -29.32 8.33 -29.29
CA LEU A 55 -29.77 6.94 -29.41
C LEU A 55 -29.40 6.30 -30.74
N SER A 56 -29.38 7.07 -31.84
CA SER A 56 -29.00 6.57 -33.16
C SER A 56 -27.48 6.23 -33.27
N LEU A 57 -26.68 6.72 -32.32
CA LEU A 57 -25.24 6.41 -32.24
C LEU A 57 -24.91 5.15 -31.43
N LEU A 58 -25.88 4.62 -30.68
CA LEU A 58 -25.75 3.34 -29.98
C LEU A 58 -26.29 2.21 -30.83
N ILE A 59 -25.74 1.02 -30.71
CA ILE A 59 -26.25 -0.19 -31.37
C ILE A 59 -26.74 -1.19 -30.32
N VAL A 60 -27.79 -1.92 -30.65
CA VAL A 60 -28.40 -2.99 -29.81
C VAL A 60 -28.05 -4.39 -30.31
N ASP A 61 -27.54 -4.47 -31.52
CA ASP A 61 -26.96 -5.64 -32.15
C ASP A 61 -26.02 -5.19 -33.30
N ALA A 62 -25.43 -6.12 -34.05
CA ALA A 62 -24.48 -5.82 -35.13
C ALA A 62 -25.06 -5.03 -36.32
N LYS A 63 -26.37 -4.79 -36.39
CA LYS A 63 -27.08 -4.22 -37.55
C LYS A 63 -28.08 -3.13 -37.20
N THR A 64 -28.48 -3.02 -35.94
CA THR A 64 -29.61 -2.19 -35.50
C THR A 64 -29.15 -1.14 -34.50
N ASP A 65 -29.38 0.13 -34.78
CA ASP A 65 -29.19 1.20 -33.80
C ASP A 65 -30.30 1.24 -32.74
N ALA A 66 -30.03 1.87 -31.60
CA ALA A 66 -30.95 1.89 -30.48
C ALA A 66 -32.24 2.69 -30.80
N LEU A 67 -32.14 3.78 -31.57
CA LEU A 67 -33.33 4.57 -31.95
C LEU A 67 -34.30 3.75 -32.80
N THR A 68 -33.77 3.05 -33.81
CA THR A 68 -34.56 2.14 -34.66
C THR A 68 -35.16 1.01 -33.83
N PHE A 69 -34.40 0.43 -32.92
CA PHE A 69 -34.88 -0.62 -32.03
C PHE A 69 -36.04 -0.16 -31.13
N PHE A 70 -35.92 1.00 -30.48
CA PHE A 70 -36.98 1.51 -29.59
C PHE A 70 -38.26 1.84 -30.35
N LYS A 71 -38.20 2.24 -31.62
CA LYS A 71 -39.36 2.47 -32.50
C LYS A 71 -39.96 1.17 -33.05
N SER A 72 -39.28 0.04 -32.93
CA SER A 72 -39.76 -1.27 -33.40
C SER A 72 -40.63 -1.97 -32.38
N ASN A 73 -41.33 -3.05 -32.81
CA ASN A 73 -42.08 -3.95 -31.94
C ASN A 73 -41.23 -5.12 -31.38
N SER A 74 -39.94 -5.11 -31.56
CA SER A 74 -39.05 -6.16 -31.07
C SER A 74 -38.94 -6.12 -29.54
N ASP A 75 -38.91 -7.29 -28.90
CA ASP A 75 -38.76 -7.40 -27.47
C ASP A 75 -37.29 -7.13 -27.07
N LEU A 76 -37.08 -6.64 -25.83
CA LEU A 76 -35.78 -6.47 -25.23
C LEU A 76 -35.20 -7.82 -24.83
N THR A 77 -33.96 -8.06 -25.21
CA THR A 77 -33.19 -9.29 -24.88
C THR A 77 -31.97 -8.98 -24.03
N LEU A 78 -31.44 -10.01 -23.38
CA LEU A 78 -30.14 -9.89 -22.66
C LEU A 78 -29.01 -9.46 -23.61
N GLU A 79 -29.02 -9.93 -24.86
CA GLU A 79 -28.00 -9.55 -25.84
C GLU A 79 -28.04 -8.05 -26.15
N ASN A 80 -29.25 -7.47 -26.31
CA ASN A 80 -29.39 -6.03 -26.51
C ASN A 80 -28.82 -5.22 -25.34
N LEU A 81 -29.09 -5.65 -24.09
CA LEU A 81 -28.50 -5.02 -22.90
C LEU A 81 -26.96 -5.11 -22.90
N GLN A 82 -26.41 -6.27 -23.28
CA GLN A 82 -24.96 -6.47 -23.34
C GLN A 82 -24.29 -5.51 -24.34
N TRP A 83 -24.87 -5.33 -25.53
CA TRP A 83 -24.39 -4.37 -26.53
C TRP A 83 -24.44 -2.93 -25.99
N ILE A 84 -25.56 -2.51 -25.41
CA ILE A 84 -25.74 -1.15 -24.89
C ILE A 84 -24.80 -0.89 -23.73
N TYR A 85 -24.73 -1.80 -22.75
CA TYR A 85 -23.95 -1.61 -21.53
C TYR A 85 -22.46 -1.45 -21.80
N LEU A 86 -21.91 -2.27 -22.69
CA LEU A 86 -20.50 -2.15 -23.08
C LEU A 86 -20.19 -0.77 -23.69
N GLN A 87 -21.09 -0.24 -24.51
CA GLN A 87 -20.91 1.09 -25.13
C GLN A 87 -20.99 2.21 -24.08
N LEU A 88 -21.94 2.17 -23.13
CA LEU A 88 -22.01 3.13 -22.01
C LEU A 88 -20.76 3.08 -21.13
N LEU A 89 -20.18 1.90 -20.96
CA LEU A 89 -18.92 1.72 -20.24
C LEU A 89 -17.68 2.11 -21.08
N GLY A 90 -17.87 2.61 -22.31
CA GLY A 90 -16.81 3.15 -23.15
C GLY A 90 -16.06 2.12 -24.00
N PHE A 91 -16.60 0.91 -24.15
CA PHE A 91 -16.05 -0.08 -25.08
C PHE A 91 -16.67 0.10 -26.47
N VAL A 92 -15.83 0.08 -27.51
CA VAL A 92 -16.22 0.37 -28.88
C VAL A 92 -16.52 -0.92 -29.63
N PRO A 93 -17.76 -1.09 -30.15
CA PRO A 93 -18.13 -2.22 -30.99
C PRO A 93 -17.20 -2.36 -32.19
N PHE A 94 -16.85 -3.60 -32.56
CA PHE A 94 -15.95 -3.99 -33.66
C PHE A 94 -14.49 -3.55 -33.52
N VAL A 95 -14.17 -2.77 -32.48
CA VAL A 95 -12.80 -2.39 -32.12
C VAL A 95 -12.37 -3.17 -30.87
N ASP A 96 -13.07 -2.99 -29.75
CA ASP A 96 -12.77 -3.67 -28.50
C ASP A 96 -13.40 -5.07 -28.43
N PHE A 97 -14.58 -5.25 -29.03
CA PHE A 97 -15.31 -6.51 -29.03
C PHE A 97 -16.13 -6.71 -30.32
N LYS A 98 -16.39 -7.97 -30.66
CA LYS A 98 -17.31 -8.38 -31.74
C LYS A 98 -18.47 -9.23 -31.21
N ASP A 99 -18.21 -10.00 -30.16
CA ASP A 99 -19.18 -10.79 -29.42
C ASP A 99 -19.24 -10.23 -28.00
N PRO A 100 -20.36 -9.55 -27.62
CA PRO A 100 -20.50 -8.93 -26.32
C PRO A 100 -20.49 -9.95 -25.20
N LYS A 101 -21.10 -11.13 -25.39
CA LYS A 101 -21.16 -12.19 -24.36
C LYS A 101 -19.77 -12.73 -24.05
N ALA A 102 -19.00 -13.08 -25.07
CA ALA A 102 -17.62 -13.57 -24.88
C ALA A 102 -16.73 -12.50 -24.24
N PHE A 103 -16.86 -11.25 -24.68
CA PHE A 103 -16.09 -10.14 -24.12
C PHE A 103 -16.41 -9.87 -22.65
N LEU A 104 -17.71 -9.89 -22.25
CA LEU A 104 -18.11 -9.72 -20.86
C LEU A 104 -17.55 -10.84 -19.96
N GLN A 105 -17.50 -12.08 -20.47
CA GLN A 105 -16.84 -13.18 -19.75
C GLN A 105 -15.34 -12.96 -19.62
N ASP A 106 -14.68 -12.48 -20.68
CA ASP A 106 -13.23 -12.21 -20.63
C ASP A 106 -12.86 -11.09 -19.66
N ILE A 107 -13.62 -10.00 -19.62
CA ILE A 107 -13.40 -8.92 -18.66
C ILE A 107 -13.97 -9.19 -17.26
N ASN A 108 -14.59 -10.36 -17.05
CA ASN A 108 -15.24 -10.75 -15.79
C ASN A 108 -16.30 -9.75 -15.32
N PHE A 109 -17.15 -9.32 -16.24
CA PHE A 109 -18.21 -8.36 -15.96
C PHE A 109 -19.58 -9.06 -16.02
N PRO A 110 -20.28 -9.20 -14.88
CA PRO A 110 -21.58 -9.84 -14.86
C PRO A 110 -22.68 -8.89 -15.36
N VAL A 111 -23.39 -9.28 -16.42
CA VAL A 111 -24.64 -8.64 -16.83
C VAL A 111 -25.75 -9.66 -16.65
N SER A 112 -26.69 -9.37 -15.75
CA SER A 112 -27.93 -10.16 -15.58
C SER A 112 -29.12 -9.36 -16.05
N TYR A 113 -30.20 -10.07 -16.43
CA TYR A 113 -31.48 -9.48 -16.84
C TYR A 113 -32.64 -10.19 -16.15
N ASP A 114 -32.56 -10.37 -14.86
CA ASP A 114 -33.68 -10.90 -14.06
C ASP A 114 -34.67 -9.77 -13.69
N ASN A 115 -34.15 -8.57 -13.52
CA ASN A 115 -34.91 -7.36 -13.24
C ASN A 115 -34.18 -6.13 -13.83
N ILE A 116 -34.92 -5.33 -14.62
CA ILE A 116 -34.32 -4.17 -15.32
C ILE A 116 -33.76 -3.12 -14.35
N PHE A 117 -34.43 -2.86 -13.22
CA PHE A 117 -33.96 -1.83 -12.28
C PHE A 117 -32.67 -2.25 -11.60
N GLN A 118 -32.54 -3.50 -11.19
CA GLN A 118 -31.29 -4.02 -10.65
C GLN A 118 -30.17 -4.00 -11.69
N SER A 119 -30.49 -4.33 -12.93
CA SER A 119 -29.53 -4.34 -14.04
C SER A 119 -29.00 -2.92 -14.32
N LEU A 120 -29.86 -1.92 -14.40
CA LEU A 120 -29.50 -0.51 -14.60
C LEU A 120 -28.73 0.07 -13.40
N HIS A 121 -29.15 -0.29 -12.18
CA HIS A 121 -28.48 0.09 -10.95
C HIS A 121 -27.05 -0.46 -10.90
N HIS A 122 -26.88 -1.75 -11.24
CA HIS A 122 -25.57 -2.37 -11.31
C HIS A 122 -24.69 -1.72 -12.39
N LEU A 123 -25.26 -1.42 -13.57
CA LEU A 123 -24.55 -0.70 -14.64
C LEU A 123 -23.98 0.65 -14.16
N LEU A 124 -24.78 1.45 -13.43
CA LEU A 124 -24.32 2.74 -12.91
C LEU A 124 -23.16 2.58 -11.91
N ALA A 125 -23.17 1.52 -11.11
CA ALA A 125 -22.07 1.21 -10.18
C ALA A 125 -20.81 0.67 -10.85
N CYS A 126 -20.87 0.29 -12.12
CA CYS A 126 -19.75 -0.32 -12.82
C CYS A 126 -18.72 0.70 -13.27
N ARG A 127 -17.44 0.26 -13.25
CA ARG A 127 -16.33 1.05 -13.79
C ARG A 127 -16.34 1.01 -15.31
N ARG A 128 -16.11 2.17 -15.89
CA ARG A 128 -15.90 2.35 -17.33
C ARG A 128 -14.48 1.91 -17.73
N LYS A 129 -14.26 1.75 -19.03
CA LYS A 129 -12.92 1.52 -19.62
C LYS A 129 -11.89 2.56 -19.14
N SER A 130 -12.32 3.80 -18.87
CA SER A 130 -11.51 4.88 -18.34
C SER A 130 -11.20 4.79 -16.84
N GLY A 131 -11.83 3.88 -16.09
CA GLY A 131 -11.55 3.60 -14.69
C GLY A 131 -12.47 4.25 -13.65
N ASN A 132 -13.23 5.30 -13.98
CA ASN A 132 -14.30 5.84 -13.13
C ASN A 132 -15.58 5.04 -13.30
N THR A 133 -16.49 5.09 -12.32
CA THR A 133 -17.82 4.46 -12.45
C THR A 133 -18.70 5.24 -13.43
N LEU A 134 -19.74 4.59 -13.97
CA LEU A 134 -20.69 5.29 -14.84
C LEU A 134 -21.45 6.37 -14.07
N ILE A 135 -21.83 6.11 -12.82
CA ILE A 135 -22.50 7.15 -12.00
C ILE A 135 -21.60 8.35 -11.76
N ASP A 136 -20.31 8.17 -11.45
CA ASP A 136 -19.37 9.28 -11.29
C ASP A 136 -19.22 10.09 -12.59
N GLN A 137 -19.24 9.42 -13.74
CA GLN A 137 -19.23 10.13 -15.03
C GLN A 137 -20.50 10.98 -15.21
N LEU A 138 -21.67 10.42 -14.94
CA LEU A 138 -22.93 11.15 -15.09
C LEU A 138 -23.01 12.33 -14.10
N VAL A 139 -22.52 12.17 -12.88
CA VAL A 139 -22.42 13.26 -11.90
C VAL A 139 -21.44 14.36 -12.39
N ALA A 140 -20.31 13.97 -12.97
CA ALA A 140 -19.39 14.93 -13.59
C ALA A 140 -20.01 15.67 -14.78
N ASP A 141 -20.86 15.00 -15.56
CA ASP A 141 -21.59 15.56 -16.70
C ASP A 141 -22.79 16.43 -16.29
N GLY A 142 -23.18 16.42 -15.00
CA GLY A 142 -24.21 17.30 -14.45
C GLY A 142 -25.52 16.63 -14.03
N LEU A 143 -25.54 15.29 -13.85
CA LEU A 143 -26.70 14.55 -13.32
C LEU A 143 -27.16 15.12 -11.97
N LEU A 144 -26.21 15.52 -11.12
CA LEU A 144 -26.44 16.20 -9.86
C LEU A 144 -25.61 17.48 -9.79
N HIS A 145 -26.19 18.52 -9.17
CA HIS A 145 -25.46 19.77 -8.92
C HIS A 145 -24.49 19.60 -7.74
N ALA A 146 -23.39 20.34 -7.78
CA ALA A 146 -22.48 20.48 -6.65
C ALA A 146 -23.10 21.48 -5.64
N ASP A 147 -23.95 20.98 -4.76
CA ASP A 147 -24.72 21.72 -3.77
C ASP A 147 -24.12 21.73 -2.37
N ASN A 148 -22.94 21.09 -2.20
CA ASN A 148 -22.22 20.90 -0.93
C ASN A 148 -22.99 20.08 0.11
N HIS A 149 -23.86 19.19 -0.36
CA HIS A 149 -24.58 18.23 0.46
C HIS A 149 -24.21 16.79 0.06
N TYR A 150 -24.37 15.86 1.01
CA TYR A 150 -24.17 14.46 0.75
C TYR A 150 -25.31 13.88 -0.08
N HIS A 151 -24.94 13.26 -1.18
CA HIS A 151 -25.78 12.40 -1.99
C HIS A 151 -25.14 11.03 -2.10
N PHE A 152 -25.95 10.00 -2.04
CA PHE A 152 -25.46 8.62 -2.03
C PHE A 152 -26.04 7.82 -3.19
N PHE A 153 -25.25 6.88 -3.67
CA PHE A 153 -25.67 5.85 -4.60
C PHE A 153 -24.96 4.55 -4.28
N ASN A 154 -25.71 3.44 -4.19
CA ASN A 154 -25.20 2.14 -3.79
C ASN A 154 -24.32 2.22 -2.53
N GLY A 155 -24.79 2.98 -1.53
CA GLY A 155 -24.10 3.15 -0.24
C GLY A 155 -22.79 3.93 -0.27
N LYS A 156 -22.48 4.63 -1.38
CA LYS A 156 -21.28 5.42 -1.59
C LYS A 156 -21.59 6.89 -1.75
N SER A 157 -20.77 7.78 -1.19
CA SER A 157 -20.90 9.22 -1.35
C SER A 157 -20.56 9.63 -2.79
N LEU A 158 -21.40 10.49 -3.38
CA LEU A 158 -21.21 11.05 -4.71
C LEU A 158 -20.41 12.37 -4.67
N ALA A 159 -19.80 12.74 -5.80
CA ALA A 159 -18.98 13.94 -5.92
C ALA A 159 -19.83 15.22 -6.07
N THR A 160 -20.56 15.60 -5.01
CA THR A 160 -21.50 16.72 -4.99
C THR A 160 -20.99 17.94 -4.20
N PHE A 161 -19.76 17.91 -3.70
CA PHE A 161 -19.10 19.05 -3.06
C PHE A 161 -18.28 19.84 -4.07
N ASN A 162 -18.41 21.18 -4.02
CA ASN A 162 -17.79 22.09 -4.99
C ASN A 162 -16.28 22.21 -4.75
N THR A 163 -15.48 21.64 -5.63
CA THR A 163 -14.01 21.72 -5.56
C THR A 163 -13.41 23.01 -6.17
N ASN A 164 -14.23 23.88 -6.73
CA ASN A 164 -13.78 25.21 -7.18
C ASN A 164 -13.72 26.25 -6.03
N GLN A 165 -14.33 25.96 -4.88
CA GLN A 165 -14.42 26.84 -3.72
C GLN A 165 -13.95 26.12 -2.46
N LEU A 166 -12.66 25.75 -2.45
CA LEU A 166 -12.06 25.06 -1.31
C LEU A 166 -11.43 26.05 -0.32
N ILE A 167 -11.62 25.78 0.95
CA ILE A 167 -10.95 26.47 2.05
C ILE A 167 -9.58 25.81 2.24
N ARG A 168 -8.51 26.64 2.29
CA ARG A 168 -7.13 26.21 2.53
C ARG A 168 -6.58 26.98 3.72
N GLU A 169 -6.17 26.24 4.74
CA GLU A 169 -5.77 26.78 6.04
C GLU A 169 -4.46 26.13 6.50
N VAL A 170 -3.63 26.91 7.19
CA VAL A 170 -2.45 26.41 7.92
C VAL A 170 -2.66 26.67 9.40
N VAL A 171 -2.44 25.63 10.21
CA VAL A 171 -2.46 25.74 11.68
C VAL A 171 -1.22 25.08 12.27
N TYR A 172 -0.91 25.42 13.52
CA TYR A 172 0.24 24.90 14.27
C TYR A 172 -0.27 24.20 15.52
N VAL A 173 -0.25 22.86 15.51
CA VAL A 173 -0.75 22.05 16.61
C VAL A 173 0.35 21.86 17.64
N GLU A 174 0.07 22.17 18.92
CA GLU A 174 0.98 21.92 20.03
C GLU A 174 1.00 20.44 20.40
N ILE A 175 2.19 19.89 20.56
CA ILE A 175 2.38 18.52 21.07
C ILE A 175 2.98 18.59 22.48
N SER A 176 2.80 17.50 23.27
CA SER A 176 3.31 17.44 24.66
C SER A 176 4.79 17.05 24.74
N LEU A 177 5.56 17.31 23.70
CA LEU A 177 6.98 16.97 23.61
C LEU A 177 7.83 18.21 23.36
N ASP A 178 9.06 18.16 23.82
CA ASP A 178 10.17 19.07 23.50
C ASP A 178 11.34 18.21 23.06
N THR A 179 11.37 17.88 21.76
CA THR A 179 12.31 16.90 21.21
C THR A 179 13.74 17.44 21.07
N MET A 180 13.94 18.75 21.24
CA MET A 180 15.26 19.39 21.20
C MET A 180 15.68 19.99 22.54
N SER A 181 14.92 19.77 23.61
CA SER A 181 15.17 20.36 24.93
C SER A 181 15.28 21.89 24.90
N SER A 182 14.40 22.52 24.12
CA SER A 182 14.36 23.96 23.94
C SER A 182 13.71 24.72 25.09
N GLY A 183 13.01 24.01 25.98
CA GLY A 183 12.21 24.55 27.07
C GLY A 183 10.77 24.91 26.68
N GLU A 184 10.40 24.71 25.40
CA GLU A 184 9.06 24.90 24.87
C GLU A 184 8.57 23.63 24.19
N HIS A 185 7.27 23.36 24.26
CA HIS A 185 6.67 22.25 23.52
C HIS A 185 6.77 22.47 22.02
N ASP A 186 6.91 21.38 21.29
CA ASP A 186 7.00 21.46 19.84
C ASP A 186 5.66 21.82 19.19
N LEU A 187 5.74 22.49 18.05
CA LEU A 187 4.61 22.82 17.18
C LEU A 187 4.72 22.06 15.86
N VAL A 188 3.60 21.52 15.43
CA VAL A 188 3.49 20.78 14.18
C VAL A 188 2.63 21.55 13.19
N LYS A 189 3.21 21.91 12.05
CA LYS A 189 2.51 22.56 10.94
C LYS A 189 1.56 21.57 10.26
N VAL A 190 0.32 22.04 10.05
CA VAL A 190 -0.76 21.26 9.43
C VAL A 190 -1.37 22.04 8.28
N ASN A 191 -1.41 21.45 7.09
CA ASN A 191 -2.07 22.00 5.92
C ASN A 191 -3.45 21.35 5.75
N ILE A 192 -4.49 22.15 5.63
CA ILE A 192 -5.88 21.72 5.56
C ILE A 192 -6.50 22.17 4.25
N ILE A 193 -7.14 21.26 3.52
CA ILE A 193 -7.98 21.55 2.36
C ILE A 193 -9.36 20.97 2.65
N ARG A 194 -10.39 21.77 2.54
CA ARG A 194 -11.75 21.29 2.82
C ARG A 194 -12.81 22.00 1.96
N PRO A 195 -13.92 21.34 1.63
CA PRO A 195 -15.05 22.00 0.99
C PRO A 195 -15.72 22.99 1.95
N THR A 196 -16.40 23.98 1.40
CA THR A 196 -17.31 24.83 2.16
C THR A 196 -18.60 24.03 2.45
N THR A 197 -19.00 23.97 3.72
CA THR A 197 -20.19 23.24 4.16
C THR A 197 -20.76 23.84 5.44
N GLU A 198 -22.06 23.67 5.65
CA GLU A 198 -22.77 24.10 6.87
C GLU A 198 -22.75 23.04 7.97
N HIS A 199 -22.31 21.80 7.65
CA HIS A 199 -22.22 20.72 8.63
C HIS A 199 -20.76 20.36 8.90
N THR A 200 -20.53 19.65 10.01
CA THR A 200 -19.24 19.04 10.30
C THR A 200 -18.98 17.86 9.38
N ILE A 201 -17.73 17.72 8.96
CA ILE A 201 -17.28 16.71 7.99
C ILE A 201 -16.13 15.85 8.55
N PRO A 202 -15.98 14.61 8.07
CA PRO A 202 -14.86 13.75 8.43
C PRO A 202 -13.58 14.16 7.72
N THR A 203 -12.47 13.59 8.17
CA THR A 203 -11.13 13.92 7.70
C THR A 203 -10.41 12.74 7.08
N MET A 204 -9.80 12.96 5.92
CA MET A 204 -8.73 12.15 5.35
C MET A 204 -7.40 12.78 5.74
N MET A 205 -6.57 12.07 6.50
CA MET A 205 -5.29 12.59 7.01
C MET A 205 -4.13 11.79 6.42
N THR A 206 -3.12 12.49 5.90
CA THR A 206 -1.85 11.89 5.49
C THR A 206 -0.72 12.46 6.33
N ALA A 207 -0.08 11.61 7.11
CA ALA A 207 1.10 11.93 7.91
C ALA A 207 2.37 11.67 7.09
N SER A 208 3.09 12.72 6.68
CA SER A 208 4.21 12.61 5.76
C SER A 208 5.35 13.56 6.11
N PRO A 209 6.56 13.06 6.36
CA PRO A 209 7.72 13.93 6.60
C PRO A 209 8.22 14.64 5.32
N TYR A 210 7.67 14.30 4.14
CA TYR A 210 8.14 14.81 2.84
C TYR A 210 7.46 16.10 2.36
N HIS A 211 6.27 16.44 2.87
CA HIS A 211 5.43 17.54 2.36
C HIS A 211 6.10 18.94 2.38
N GLN A 212 7.04 19.16 3.26
CA GLN A 212 7.72 20.46 3.39
C GLN A 212 9.11 20.48 2.74
N GLY A 213 9.39 19.52 1.86
CA GLY A 213 10.66 19.36 1.17
C GLY A 213 11.55 18.30 1.79
N ILE A 214 12.58 17.91 1.04
CA ILE A 214 13.58 16.91 1.39
C ILE A 214 14.98 17.47 1.14
N ASN A 215 15.97 16.97 1.86
CA ASN A 215 17.36 17.39 1.76
C ASN A 215 18.22 16.28 1.13
N ASP A 216 17.99 16.00 -0.16
CA ASP A 216 18.72 14.97 -0.91
C ASP A 216 20.24 15.12 -0.82
N PRO A 217 20.87 16.32 -1.01
CA PRO A 217 22.32 16.42 -0.97
C PRO A 217 22.92 16.06 0.39
N ALA A 218 22.24 16.36 1.49
CA ALA A 218 22.72 16.00 2.82
C ALA A 218 22.56 14.49 3.08
N ALA A 219 21.46 13.90 2.66
CA ALA A 219 21.22 12.47 2.74
C ALA A 219 22.24 11.68 1.92
N ASP A 220 22.53 12.09 0.69
CA ASP A 220 23.49 11.44 -0.19
C ASP A 220 24.90 11.42 0.44
N GLN A 221 25.32 12.51 1.09
CA GLN A 221 26.61 12.60 1.78
C GLN A 221 26.70 11.66 3.00
N LYS A 222 25.55 11.24 3.54
CA LYS A 222 25.47 10.39 4.73
C LYS A 222 25.33 8.91 4.40
N THR A 223 25.10 8.53 3.15
CA THR A 223 25.03 7.12 2.74
C THR A 223 26.33 6.40 3.14
N TYR A 224 26.16 5.19 3.69
CA TYR A 224 27.32 4.40 4.11
C TYR A 224 27.86 3.51 2.98
N GLN A 225 29.13 3.19 3.03
CA GLN A 225 29.72 2.21 2.13
C GLN A 225 29.33 0.80 2.56
N MET A 226 28.82 0.02 1.61
CA MET A 226 28.37 -1.35 1.88
C MET A 226 29.52 -2.37 1.86
N GLU A 227 30.68 -2.02 1.28
CA GLU A 227 31.87 -2.85 1.26
C GLU A 227 32.49 -2.95 2.66
N GLY A 228 32.69 -4.16 3.14
CA GLY A 228 33.25 -4.38 4.47
C GLY A 228 33.26 -5.86 4.87
N ALA A 229 33.99 -6.19 5.92
CA ALA A 229 33.98 -7.54 6.45
C ALA A 229 32.91 -7.74 7.50
N LEU A 230 32.14 -8.83 7.37
CA LEU A 230 31.21 -9.26 8.42
C LEU A 230 32.01 -9.47 9.72
N ALA A 231 31.54 -8.86 10.81
CA ALA A 231 32.18 -9.02 12.11
C ALA A 231 31.79 -10.36 12.77
N VAL A 232 32.72 -10.97 13.50
CA VAL A 232 32.42 -12.06 14.42
C VAL A 232 31.78 -11.48 15.68
N LYS A 233 30.59 -11.93 16.00
CA LYS A 233 29.83 -11.47 17.18
C LYS A 233 30.15 -12.32 18.41
N GLN A 234 30.16 -11.69 19.57
CA GLN A 234 30.24 -12.41 20.84
C GLN A 234 28.88 -13.03 21.17
N PRO A 235 28.82 -14.31 21.54
CA PRO A 235 27.57 -14.97 21.93
C PRO A 235 26.93 -14.26 23.13
N LYS A 236 25.66 -13.95 23.02
CA LYS A 236 24.88 -13.29 24.07
C LYS A 236 23.38 -13.43 23.82
N HIS A 237 22.59 -13.19 24.86
CA HIS A 237 21.16 -12.94 24.73
C HIS A 237 20.89 -11.45 24.93
N ILE A 238 20.25 -10.83 23.95
CA ILE A 238 19.89 -9.40 23.93
C ILE A 238 18.64 -9.20 24.76
N GLN A 239 18.65 -8.23 25.66
CA GLN A 239 17.48 -7.85 26.44
C GLN A 239 16.97 -6.50 25.97
N VAL A 240 15.65 -6.39 25.86
CA VAL A 240 14.92 -5.17 25.51
C VAL A 240 13.67 -5.06 26.39
N ASP A 241 13.26 -3.82 26.68
CA ASP A 241 12.11 -3.53 27.50
C ASP A 241 11.03 -2.81 26.69
N THR A 242 9.81 -3.36 26.68
CA THR A 242 8.65 -2.68 26.13
C THR A 242 8.12 -1.66 27.15
N LYS A 243 8.30 -0.38 26.83
CA LYS A 243 7.78 0.70 27.66
C LYS A 243 6.32 1.00 27.25
N PRO A 244 5.40 1.12 28.22
CA PRO A 244 4.06 1.56 27.92
C PRO A 244 4.09 2.98 27.34
N PHE A 245 3.28 3.21 26.34
CA PHE A 245 3.09 4.54 25.78
C PHE A 245 2.44 5.44 26.85
N LYS A 246 3.19 6.43 27.37
CA LYS A 246 2.67 7.43 28.30
C LYS A 246 2.38 8.70 27.53
N GLU A 247 1.15 9.11 27.59
CA GLU A 247 0.70 10.38 27.03
C GLU A 247 0.44 11.38 28.17
N GLU A 248 1.00 12.58 28.06
CA GLU A 248 0.53 13.73 28.82
C GLU A 248 -0.59 14.42 28.04
N VAL A 249 -1.82 14.27 28.51
CA VAL A 249 -2.96 14.99 27.93
C VAL A 249 -2.94 16.42 28.46
N LYS A 250 -2.72 17.39 27.59
CA LYS A 250 -2.89 18.80 27.91
C LYS A 250 -4.31 19.25 27.60
N HIS A 251 -4.86 20.03 28.54
CA HIS A 251 -6.16 20.66 28.34
C HIS A 251 -6.05 21.79 27.31
N PRO A 252 -7.12 22.03 26.51
CA PRO A 252 -7.17 23.16 25.58
C PRO A 252 -6.89 24.49 26.29
N SER A 253 -6.14 25.36 25.63
CA SER A 253 -5.84 26.70 26.13
C SER A 253 -7.11 27.55 26.24
N LYS A 254 -7.09 28.56 27.13
CA LYS A 254 -8.14 29.60 27.24
C LYS A 254 -7.85 30.86 26.42
N LEU A 255 -6.92 30.79 25.47
CA LEU A 255 -6.56 31.90 24.62
C LEU A 255 -7.71 32.34 23.68
N PRO A 256 -7.70 33.58 23.18
CA PRO A 256 -8.67 34.06 22.19
C PRO A 256 -8.73 33.13 20.96
N ILE A 257 -9.94 32.82 20.54
CA ILE A 257 -10.19 32.00 19.34
C ILE A 257 -10.11 32.92 18.11
N SER A 258 -9.46 32.44 17.06
CA SER A 258 -9.35 33.13 15.78
C SER A 258 -9.43 32.10 14.64
N PRO A 259 -9.94 32.47 13.45
CA PRO A 259 -9.71 31.68 12.25
C PRO A 259 -8.21 31.54 11.96
N ALA A 260 -7.83 30.56 11.19
CA ALA A 260 -6.47 30.45 10.65
C ALA A 260 -6.12 31.71 9.84
N THR A 261 -4.89 32.19 9.98
CA THR A 261 -4.44 33.42 9.31
C THR A 261 -3.49 33.17 8.14
N GLU A 262 -3.01 31.95 8.01
CA GLU A 262 -2.14 31.49 6.92
C GLU A 262 -2.90 30.57 5.97
N SER A 263 -2.54 30.62 4.69
CA SER A 263 -3.13 29.81 3.63
C SER A 263 -2.06 29.40 2.61
N PHE A 264 -2.43 28.55 1.65
CA PHE A 264 -1.58 28.12 0.54
C PHE A 264 -2.44 27.89 -0.71
N THR A 265 -1.81 27.85 -1.89
CA THR A 265 -2.51 27.57 -3.15
C THR A 265 -2.31 26.15 -3.63
N HIS A 266 -1.10 25.63 -3.49
CA HIS A 266 -0.71 24.29 -3.92
C HIS A 266 0.02 23.54 -2.83
N ILE A 267 -0.18 22.23 -2.79
CA ILE A 267 0.54 21.29 -1.96
C ILE A 267 0.62 19.97 -2.73
N ASP A 268 1.68 19.22 -2.51
CA ASP A 268 1.75 17.86 -3.00
C ASP A 268 0.69 17.01 -2.26
N SER A 269 -0.31 16.55 -3.01
CA SER A 269 -1.49 15.88 -2.46
C SER A 269 -1.47 14.38 -2.76
N TYR A 270 -2.19 13.63 -1.94
CA TYR A 270 -2.41 12.19 -2.14
C TYR A 270 -3.71 12.02 -2.92
N SER A 271 -3.63 11.42 -4.12
CA SER A 271 -4.78 11.41 -5.05
C SER A 271 -6.00 10.64 -4.54
N LEU A 272 -5.84 9.66 -3.65
CA LEU A 272 -6.96 9.04 -2.97
C LEU A 272 -7.70 10.04 -2.07
N ASN A 273 -6.99 10.94 -1.40
CA ASN A 273 -7.61 12.01 -0.60
C ASN A 273 -8.40 12.98 -1.49
N ASP A 274 -7.88 13.31 -2.67
CA ASP A 274 -8.56 14.21 -3.61
C ASP A 274 -9.89 13.62 -4.10
N TYR A 275 -9.95 12.32 -4.29
CA TYR A 275 -11.19 11.62 -4.59
C TYR A 275 -12.26 11.83 -3.51
N PHE A 276 -11.86 11.86 -2.22
CA PHE A 276 -12.79 12.07 -1.11
C PHE A 276 -13.13 13.54 -0.89
N LEU A 277 -12.28 14.47 -1.30
CA LEU A 277 -12.53 15.91 -1.13
C LEU A 277 -13.85 16.36 -1.79
N SER A 278 -14.11 15.91 -3.01
CA SER A 278 -15.36 16.18 -3.72
C SER A 278 -16.58 15.44 -3.14
N ARG A 279 -16.35 14.51 -2.22
CA ARG A 279 -17.37 13.67 -1.55
C ARG A 279 -17.62 14.10 -0.11
N GLY A 280 -17.17 15.30 0.26
CA GLY A 280 -17.47 15.91 1.55
C GLY A 280 -16.51 15.55 2.68
N PHE A 281 -15.27 15.19 2.38
CA PHE A 281 -14.22 14.96 3.37
C PHE A 281 -13.23 16.13 3.37
N ALA A 282 -12.67 16.47 4.51
CA ALA A 282 -11.50 17.35 4.58
C ALA A 282 -10.22 16.55 4.33
N ASN A 283 -9.24 17.14 3.65
CA ASN A 283 -7.91 16.58 3.50
C ASN A 283 -6.94 17.32 4.43
N ILE A 284 -6.22 16.58 5.25
CA ILE A 284 -5.18 17.12 6.14
C ILE A 284 -3.84 16.49 5.80
N TYR A 285 -2.81 17.34 5.64
CA TYR A 285 -1.43 16.94 5.42
C TYR A 285 -0.58 17.43 6.57
N VAL A 286 0.03 16.48 7.29
CA VAL A 286 0.81 16.73 8.50
C VAL A 286 2.25 16.31 8.25
N SER A 287 3.19 17.24 8.43
CA SER A 287 4.60 16.94 8.19
C SER A 287 5.35 16.39 9.41
N GLY A 288 4.87 16.68 10.62
CA GLY A 288 5.46 16.21 11.87
C GLY A 288 6.64 17.06 12.37
N VAL A 289 7.21 16.64 13.49
CA VAL A 289 8.37 17.31 14.09
C VAL A 289 9.59 17.25 13.18
N GLY A 290 10.45 18.26 13.24
CA GLY A 290 11.69 18.33 12.47
C GLY A 290 11.52 18.73 11.01
N THR A 291 10.31 19.06 10.56
CA THR A 291 10.05 19.52 9.18
C THR A 291 9.91 21.03 9.09
N ALA A 292 10.14 21.60 7.89
CA ALA A 292 10.05 23.04 7.67
C ALA A 292 8.68 23.60 8.07
N GLY A 293 8.69 24.65 8.92
CA GLY A 293 7.49 25.23 9.51
C GLY A 293 6.99 24.55 10.78
N SER A 294 7.44 23.34 11.12
CA SER A 294 7.29 22.72 12.44
C SER A 294 8.52 23.00 13.30
N THR A 295 8.47 22.69 14.60
CA THR A 295 9.65 22.68 15.47
C THR A 295 10.12 21.26 15.77
N GLY A 296 11.10 21.11 16.65
CA GLY A 296 11.58 19.80 17.12
C GLY A 296 12.60 19.12 16.22
N PHE A 297 12.94 17.90 16.62
CA PHE A 297 13.89 17.01 15.95
C PHE A 297 13.16 15.87 15.22
N MET A 298 13.65 15.50 14.04
CA MET A 298 13.14 14.35 13.28
C MET A 298 13.64 13.04 13.91
N THR A 299 12.82 12.45 14.76
CA THR A 299 13.20 11.24 15.52
C THR A 299 13.09 9.94 14.71
N SER A 300 12.45 9.99 13.56
CA SER A 300 12.30 8.92 12.56
C SER A 300 11.75 7.60 13.11
N GLY A 301 10.46 7.43 12.99
CA GLY A 301 9.76 6.17 13.21
C GLY A 301 9.48 5.78 14.65
N ASP A 302 9.91 6.53 15.64
CA ASP A 302 9.57 6.27 17.04
C ASP A 302 8.21 6.87 17.45
N TYR A 303 7.80 6.60 18.69
CA TYR A 303 6.53 7.11 19.19
C TYR A 303 6.54 8.63 19.45
N GLN A 304 7.68 9.31 19.50
CA GLN A 304 7.71 10.77 19.56
C GLN A 304 7.22 11.36 18.23
N GLN A 305 7.69 10.81 17.11
CA GLN A 305 7.17 11.20 15.79
C GLN A 305 5.68 10.84 15.66
N ILE A 306 5.25 9.65 16.09
CA ILE A 306 3.85 9.23 16.05
C ILE A 306 2.97 10.18 16.89
N GLN A 307 3.44 10.61 18.07
CA GLN A 307 2.72 11.58 18.90
C GLN A 307 2.49 12.91 18.19
N SER A 308 3.42 13.35 17.37
CA SER A 308 3.25 14.58 16.58
C SER A 308 2.07 14.53 15.62
N PHE A 309 1.78 13.36 15.06
CA PHE A 309 0.61 13.13 14.22
C PHE A 309 -0.66 12.87 15.04
N LYS A 310 -0.53 12.13 16.14
CA LYS A 310 -1.64 11.86 17.07
C LYS A 310 -2.24 13.14 17.62
N ALA A 311 -1.43 14.12 17.98
CA ALA A 311 -1.89 15.42 18.48
C ALA A 311 -2.83 16.14 17.50
N VAL A 312 -2.66 15.95 16.19
CA VAL A 312 -3.57 16.53 15.18
C VAL A 312 -4.96 15.87 15.27
N ILE A 313 -5.04 14.55 15.46
CA ILE A 313 -6.32 13.86 15.68
C ILE A 313 -6.96 14.34 16.99
N ASP A 314 -6.17 14.53 18.04
CA ASP A 314 -6.64 15.05 19.33
C ASP A 314 -7.13 16.51 19.19
N TRP A 315 -6.48 17.34 18.36
CA TRP A 315 -6.96 18.70 18.04
C TRP A 315 -8.31 18.68 17.31
N LEU A 316 -8.49 17.80 16.32
CA LEU A 316 -9.76 17.61 15.63
C LEU A 316 -10.91 17.21 16.60
N ASN A 317 -10.58 16.63 17.75
CA ASN A 317 -11.48 16.24 18.81
C ASN A 317 -11.50 17.25 19.99
N GLY A 318 -10.87 18.42 19.83
CA GLY A 318 -10.89 19.50 20.83
C GLY A 318 -10.07 19.23 22.10
N LYS A 319 -9.14 18.24 22.09
CA LYS A 319 -8.37 17.83 23.27
C LYS A 319 -7.06 18.60 23.45
N VAL A 320 -6.47 19.09 22.36
CA VAL A 320 -5.23 19.87 22.37
C VAL A 320 -5.41 21.20 21.63
N THR A 321 -4.46 22.12 21.79
CA THR A 321 -4.51 23.45 21.19
C THR A 321 -3.77 23.48 19.86
N ALA A 322 -4.35 24.15 18.87
CA ALA A 322 -3.63 24.62 17.69
C ALA A 322 -3.63 26.14 17.67
N PHE A 323 -2.59 26.72 17.08
CA PHE A 323 -2.38 28.16 17.01
C PHE A 323 -2.42 28.67 15.56
N THR A 324 -2.70 29.97 15.42
CA THR A 324 -2.62 30.66 14.12
C THR A 324 -1.18 30.82 13.64
N SER A 325 -0.19 30.83 14.56
CA SER A 325 1.22 31.02 14.24
C SER A 325 2.12 30.56 15.40
N HIS A 326 3.43 30.61 15.20
CA HIS A 326 4.45 30.33 16.23
C HIS A 326 4.41 31.28 17.44
N LYS A 327 3.66 32.40 17.37
CA LYS A 327 3.50 33.32 18.52
C LYS A 327 2.66 32.74 19.65
N ARG A 328 1.85 31.70 19.38
CA ARG A 328 0.99 31.04 20.36
C ARG A 328 0.03 31.97 21.11
N ASP A 329 -0.36 33.09 20.50
CA ASP A 329 -1.21 34.12 21.11
C ASP A 329 -2.71 33.95 20.82
N LYS A 330 -3.05 33.18 19.78
CA LYS A 330 -4.44 32.90 19.34
C LYS A 330 -4.59 31.42 18.99
N GLN A 331 -5.67 30.82 19.47
CA GLN A 331 -5.99 29.43 19.17
C GLN A 331 -6.93 29.31 17.97
N VAL A 332 -6.78 28.21 17.23
CA VAL A 332 -7.67 27.80 16.13
C VAL A 332 -8.42 26.53 16.56
N LYS A 333 -9.74 26.53 16.41
CA LYS A 333 -10.57 25.35 16.62
C LYS A 333 -10.94 24.68 15.32
N ALA A 334 -11.11 23.35 15.34
CA ALA A 334 -11.59 22.58 14.22
C ALA A 334 -13.13 22.40 14.25
N ASP A 335 -13.87 23.51 14.39
CA ASP A 335 -15.35 23.47 14.54
C ASP A 335 -16.07 22.87 13.30
N TRP A 336 -15.38 22.79 12.18
CA TRP A 336 -15.83 22.15 10.95
C TRP A 336 -15.68 20.63 10.94
N SER A 337 -14.91 20.05 11.87
CA SER A 337 -14.63 18.61 11.94
C SER A 337 -15.68 17.87 12.77
N ASN A 338 -16.10 16.69 12.33
CA ASN A 338 -16.90 15.78 13.14
C ASN A 338 -16.05 14.89 14.09
N GLY A 339 -14.71 15.08 14.12
CA GLY A 339 -13.77 14.32 14.93
C GLY A 339 -13.41 12.95 14.39
N LEU A 340 -14.02 12.47 13.31
CA LEU A 340 -13.77 11.15 12.73
C LEU A 340 -12.69 11.24 11.63
N VAL A 341 -11.67 10.36 11.73
CA VAL A 341 -10.49 10.41 10.88
C VAL A 341 -10.24 9.05 10.22
N ALA A 342 -9.95 9.09 8.92
CA ALA A 342 -9.26 8.01 8.23
C ALA A 342 -7.85 8.47 7.85
N THR A 343 -6.84 7.61 7.98
CA THR A 343 -5.49 7.92 7.50
C THR A 343 -5.18 7.19 6.20
N THR A 344 -4.33 7.81 5.37
CA THR A 344 -3.87 7.26 4.09
C THR A 344 -2.37 7.44 3.93
N GLY A 345 -1.78 6.67 3.06
CA GLY A 345 -0.41 6.88 2.62
C GLY A 345 0.31 5.61 2.20
N LYS A 346 1.39 5.78 1.44
CA LYS A 346 2.26 4.70 0.97
C LYS A 346 3.64 4.83 1.63
N SER A 347 4.32 3.70 1.87
CA SER A 347 5.69 3.68 2.38
C SER A 347 5.78 4.31 3.78
N TYR A 348 6.62 5.30 3.99
CA TYR A 348 6.71 6.05 5.25
C TYR A 348 5.34 6.56 5.72
N LEU A 349 4.51 7.05 4.80
CA LEU A 349 3.18 7.59 5.12
C LEU A 349 2.22 6.49 5.61
N GLY A 350 2.26 5.33 4.97
CA GLY A 350 1.53 4.13 5.44
C GLY A 350 2.07 3.61 6.77
N THR A 351 3.37 3.73 6.99
CA THR A 351 4.05 3.40 8.24
C THR A 351 3.55 4.28 9.38
N MET A 352 3.39 5.58 9.14
CA MET A 352 2.83 6.51 10.14
C MET A 352 1.36 6.18 10.46
N SER A 353 0.57 5.77 9.48
CA SER A 353 -0.79 5.26 9.70
C SER A 353 -0.81 4.03 10.61
N THR A 354 0.12 3.07 10.39
CA THR A 354 0.28 1.89 11.24
C THR A 354 0.67 2.29 12.67
N GLY A 355 1.67 3.15 12.84
CA GLY A 355 2.07 3.66 14.14
C GLY A 355 0.95 4.38 14.89
N LEU A 356 0.18 5.24 14.20
CA LEU A 356 -0.99 5.92 14.75
C LEU A 356 -2.06 4.94 15.23
N ALA A 357 -2.36 3.88 14.46
CA ALA A 357 -3.32 2.87 14.88
C ALA A 357 -2.94 2.22 16.20
N THR A 358 -1.64 1.96 16.44
CA THR A 358 -1.15 1.33 17.67
C THR A 358 -1.20 2.24 18.89
N THR A 359 -1.50 3.54 18.73
CA THR A 359 -1.77 4.44 19.87
C THR A 359 -3.18 4.26 20.44
N GLY A 360 -4.11 3.69 19.69
CA GLY A 360 -5.52 3.58 20.04
C GLY A 360 -6.24 4.93 20.16
N VAL A 361 -5.73 5.98 19.47
CA VAL A 361 -6.26 7.35 19.55
C VAL A 361 -7.75 7.40 19.20
N GLU A 362 -8.51 8.11 20.02
CA GLU A 362 -9.94 8.34 19.77
C GLU A 362 -10.14 9.20 18.52
N GLY A 363 -11.16 8.88 17.74
CA GLY A 363 -11.44 9.55 16.45
C GLY A 363 -10.83 8.85 15.25
N LEU A 364 -9.73 8.10 15.38
CA LEU A 364 -9.17 7.30 14.29
C LEU A 364 -10.05 6.07 14.04
N LYS A 365 -10.80 6.06 12.94
CA LYS A 365 -11.75 5.00 12.59
C LYS A 365 -11.20 3.99 11.59
N VAL A 366 -10.43 4.47 10.62
CA VAL A 366 -9.89 3.64 9.54
C VAL A 366 -8.44 4.03 9.25
N ILE A 367 -7.59 3.06 9.01
CA ILE A 367 -6.30 3.30 8.35
C ILE A 367 -6.29 2.62 6.98
N ILE A 368 -5.79 3.32 5.96
CA ILE A 368 -5.54 2.80 4.62
C ILE A 368 -4.03 2.95 4.38
N ALA A 369 -3.29 1.89 4.66
CA ALA A 369 -1.84 1.91 4.68
C ALA A 369 -1.26 1.06 3.54
N GLU A 370 -0.66 1.73 2.55
CA GLU A 370 -0.06 1.08 1.39
C GLU A 370 1.44 0.86 1.62
N ALA A 371 1.94 -0.37 1.41
CA ALA A 371 3.36 -0.72 1.52
C ALA A 371 4.02 -0.19 2.82
N ALA A 372 3.40 -0.45 3.96
CA ALA A 372 3.78 0.11 5.25
C ALA A 372 4.82 -0.74 5.99
N ILE A 373 5.75 -0.08 6.68
CA ILE A 373 6.71 -0.69 7.60
C ILE A 373 5.99 -1.04 8.90
N SER A 374 6.21 -2.23 9.45
CA SER A 374 5.69 -2.64 10.77
C SER A 374 6.74 -2.58 11.88
N THR A 375 8.01 -2.67 11.52
CA THR A 375 9.17 -2.51 12.40
C THR A 375 10.35 -1.97 11.60
N TRP A 376 10.97 -0.90 12.08
CA TRP A 376 12.08 -0.26 11.37
C TRP A 376 13.35 -1.12 11.34
N TYR A 377 13.49 -2.07 12.28
CA TYR A 377 14.54 -3.07 12.20
C TYR A 377 14.44 -3.89 10.92
N ASP A 378 13.28 -4.47 10.61
CA ASP A 378 13.11 -5.30 9.42
C ASP A 378 13.25 -4.51 8.09
N TYR A 379 13.25 -3.19 8.15
CA TYR A 379 13.47 -2.34 6.97
C TYR A 379 14.96 -2.12 6.70
N TYR A 380 15.76 -1.82 7.73
CA TYR A 380 17.20 -1.55 7.62
C TYR A 380 18.09 -2.70 8.12
N ARG A 381 17.51 -3.76 8.61
CA ARG A 381 18.19 -4.96 9.12
C ARG A 381 17.41 -6.21 8.69
N GLU A 382 18.09 -7.33 8.63
CA GLU A 382 17.43 -8.62 8.45
C GLU A 382 18.26 -9.71 9.09
N ASN A 383 17.68 -10.43 10.06
CA ASN A 383 18.27 -11.60 10.72
C ASN A 383 19.75 -11.40 11.13
N GLY A 384 20.03 -10.29 11.83
CA GLY A 384 21.37 -9.96 12.33
C GLY A 384 22.33 -9.38 11.28
N LEU A 385 21.84 -8.91 10.14
CA LEU A 385 22.59 -8.23 9.09
C LEU A 385 22.15 -6.79 8.92
N VAL A 386 23.07 -5.90 8.64
CA VAL A 386 22.78 -4.56 8.11
C VAL A 386 22.30 -4.74 6.67
N CYS A 387 21.14 -4.19 6.37
CA CYS A 387 20.54 -4.30 5.05
C CYS A 387 20.12 -2.92 4.52
N SER A 388 20.34 -2.70 3.24
CA SER A 388 19.77 -1.56 2.53
C SER A 388 18.42 -1.94 1.92
N PRO A 389 17.44 -1.03 1.90
CA PRO A 389 16.19 -1.24 1.17
C PRO A 389 16.45 -1.38 -0.34
N GLY A 390 15.62 -2.16 -1.02
CA GLY A 390 15.74 -2.34 -2.47
C GLY A 390 15.67 -1.02 -3.23
N GLY A 391 16.67 -0.78 -4.08
CA GLY A 391 16.83 0.46 -4.83
C GLY A 391 17.60 1.57 -4.12
N TYR A 392 17.95 1.41 -2.84
CA TYR A 392 18.64 2.44 -2.03
C TYR A 392 19.90 1.89 -1.33
N PRO A 393 20.94 1.49 -2.09
CA PRO A 393 22.16 0.95 -1.51
C PRO A 393 22.86 2.00 -0.62
N GLY A 394 23.27 1.59 0.59
CA GLY A 394 23.90 2.47 1.56
C GLY A 394 22.96 3.38 2.35
N GLU A 395 21.63 3.26 2.19
CA GLU A 395 20.67 3.95 3.03
C GLU A 395 20.51 3.24 4.37
N ASP A 396 20.42 4.04 5.45
CA ASP A 396 20.05 3.59 6.80
C ASP A 396 19.17 4.66 7.46
N LEU A 397 18.68 4.45 8.68
CA LEU A 397 17.72 5.32 9.32
C LEU A 397 18.24 6.76 9.52
N ASP A 398 19.52 6.96 9.78
CA ASP A 398 20.11 8.29 9.92
C ASP A 398 20.23 9.03 8.57
N VAL A 399 20.39 8.30 7.46
CA VAL A 399 20.30 8.85 6.09
C VAL A 399 18.87 9.34 5.83
N LEU A 400 17.88 8.53 6.18
CA LEU A 400 16.46 8.90 6.03
C LEU A 400 16.09 10.09 6.95
N THR A 401 16.66 10.15 8.15
CA THR A 401 16.50 11.30 9.07
C THR A 401 17.05 12.58 8.45
N GLU A 402 18.25 12.53 7.89
CA GLU A 402 18.87 13.67 7.19
C GLU A 402 18.02 14.12 6.00
N LEU A 403 17.51 13.17 5.21
CA LEU A 403 16.62 13.44 4.07
C LEU A 403 15.37 14.21 4.49
N THR A 404 14.75 13.83 5.61
CA THR A 404 13.44 14.33 6.01
C THR A 404 13.49 15.49 7.01
N TYR A 405 14.66 15.83 7.56
CA TYR A 405 14.85 16.99 8.42
C TYR A 405 14.86 18.30 7.62
N SER A 406 13.71 18.67 7.08
CA SER A 406 13.59 19.83 6.16
C SER A 406 13.71 21.20 6.83
N ARG A 407 13.81 21.28 8.16
CA ARG A 407 14.16 22.53 8.87
C ARG A 407 15.49 23.08 8.40
N ASN A 408 16.47 22.24 8.08
CA ASN A 408 17.76 22.66 7.55
C ASN A 408 17.71 23.31 6.15
N LEU A 409 16.58 23.24 5.44
CA LEU A 409 16.37 23.99 4.20
C LEU A 409 16.11 25.49 4.45
N LEU A 410 15.84 25.89 5.68
CA LEU A 410 15.61 27.27 6.09
C LEU A 410 16.88 27.81 6.76
N ALA A 411 17.60 28.71 6.09
CA ALA A 411 18.91 29.19 6.51
C ALA A 411 18.94 29.74 7.96
N GLY A 412 17.89 30.46 8.37
CA GLY A 412 17.79 31.00 9.73
C GLY A 412 17.56 29.92 10.79
N ASP A 413 16.84 28.86 10.44
CA ASP A 413 16.60 27.71 11.33
C ASP A 413 17.85 26.83 11.42
N TYR A 414 18.53 26.61 10.29
CA TYR A 414 19.84 25.93 10.24
C TYR A 414 20.85 26.61 11.19
N ILE A 415 21.03 27.93 11.10
CA ILE A 415 21.98 28.66 11.94
C ILE A 415 21.66 28.49 13.44
N LYS A 416 20.41 28.48 13.82
CA LYS A 416 19.97 28.39 15.22
C LYS A 416 20.06 26.98 15.82
N ASN A 417 19.83 25.95 15.02
CA ASN A 417 19.55 24.62 15.54
C ASN A 417 20.50 23.54 15.06
N ASN A 418 21.40 23.81 14.10
CA ASN A 418 22.22 22.78 13.46
C ASN A 418 23.14 22.04 14.45
N ASP A 419 23.75 22.73 15.41
CA ASP A 419 24.65 22.08 16.37
C ASP A 419 23.90 21.06 17.25
N CYS A 420 22.72 21.42 17.74
CA CYS A 420 21.85 20.50 18.48
C CYS A 420 21.38 19.35 17.59
N TYR A 421 20.95 19.65 16.37
CA TYR A 421 20.53 18.64 15.41
C TYR A 421 21.64 17.62 15.12
N GLN A 422 22.85 18.09 14.83
CA GLN A 422 23.99 17.19 14.54
C GLN A 422 24.35 16.33 15.74
N ALA A 423 24.23 16.85 16.97
CA ALA A 423 24.45 16.06 18.18
C ALA A 423 23.43 14.91 18.28
N LEU A 424 22.13 15.19 18.12
CA LEU A 424 21.07 14.19 18.15
C LEU A 424 21.19 13.16 17.00
N LEU A 425 21.53 13.61 15.80
CA LEU A 425 21.75 12.74 14.66
C LEU A 425 22.94 11.79 14.88
N ASN A 426 24.03 12.28 15.49
CA ASN A 426 25.18 11.45 15.85
C ASN A 426 24.84 10.40 16.93
N GLU A 427 23.99 10.74 17.91
CA GLU A 427 23.48 9.77 18.87
C GLU A 427 22.63 8.69 18.18
N GLN A 428 21.76 9.09 17.27
CA GLN A 428 20.97 8.18 16.45
C GLN A 428 21.88 7.25 15.63
N SER A 429 22.89 7.79 14.94
CA SER A 429 23.83 7.02 14.11
C SER A 429 24.62 5.97 14.92
N LYS A 430 24.87 6.23 16.22
CA LYS A 430 25.48 5.24 17.12
C LYS A 430 24.46 4.18 17.54
N ALA A 431 23.22 4.60 17.85
CA ALA A 431 22.19 3.73 18.38
C ALA A 431 21.68 2.69 17.37
N ILE A 432 21.69 3.00 16.08
CA ILE A 432 21.28 2.07 15.00
C ILE A 432 22.26 0.90 14.81
N ASP A 433 23.45 0.97 15.37
CA ASP A 433 24.50 -0.08 15.36
C ASP A 433 24.71 -0.73 13.99
N ARG A 434 25.33 0.01 13.08
CA ARG A 434 25.76 -0.53 11.76
C ARG A 434 26.89 -1.53 11.84
N GLN A 435 27.57 -1.63 12.99
CA GLN A 435 28.71 -2.54 13.11
C GLN A 435 28.26 -3.99 13.29
N SER A 436 27.31 -4.24 14.19
CA SER A 436 26.83 -5.61 14.45
C SER A 436 25.60 -5.99 13.64
N GLY A 437 24.73 -5.02 13.32
CA GLY A 437 23.43 -5.28 12.72
C GLY A 437 22.44 -5.98 13.66
N ASP A 438 22.74 -6.01 14.95
CA ASP A 438 21.92 -6.68 15.95
C ASP A 438 20.65 -5.88 16.28
N TYR A 439 19.63 -6.60 16.75
CA TYR A 439 18.48 -5.98 17.40
C TYR A 439 18.92 -5.35 18.73
N ASN A 440 18.36 -4.21 19.09
CA ASN A 440 18.63 -3.51 20.35
C ASN A 440 17.43 -2.67 20.80
N GLN A 441 17.54 -1.97 21.92
CA GLN A 441 16.46 -1.13 22.47
C GLN A 441 16.02 -0.04 21.50
N TYR A 442 16.94 0.58 20.75
CA TYR A 442 16.63 1.62 19.76
C TYR A 442 15.68 1.13 18.67
N TRP A 443 15.91 -0.07 18.14
CA TRP A 443 15.02 -0.74 17.16
C TRP A 443 13.74 -1.24 17.80
N HIS A 444 13.80 -1.69 19.06
CA HIS A 444 12.62 -2.12 19.81
C HIS A 444 11.62 -0.99 20.02
N ASP A 445 12.09 0.22 20.32
CA ASP A 445 11.27 1.43 20.47
C ASP A 445 10.63 1.89 19.13
N ARG A 446 11.04 1.31 18.00
CA ARG A 446 10.52 1.53 16.63
C ARG A 446 9.81 0.32 16.05
N ASN A 447 9.37 -0.58 16.90
CA ASN A 447 8.63 -1.79 16.55
C ASN A 447 7.15 -1.64 16.94
N TYR A 448 6.28 -1.35 15.98
CA TYR A 448 4.86 -1.12 16.23
C TYR A 448 4.12 -2.40 16.64
N LEU A 449 4.66 -3.59 16.36
CA LEU A 449 4.06 -4.86 16.78
C LEU A 449 3.96 -4.99 18.31
N THR A 450 4.82 -4.31 19.05
CA THR A 450 4.81 -4.30 20.53
C THR A 450 3.55 -3.69 21.12
N HIS A 451 2.85 -2.86 20.36
CA HIS A 451 1.63 -2.16 20.76
C HIS A 451 0.41 -2.46 19.88
N VAL A 452 0.48 -3.51 19.07
CA VAL A 452 -0.59 -3.88 18.12
C VAL A 452 -1.93 -4.15 18.81
N ASN A 453 -1.93 -4.59 20.06
CA ASN A 453 -3.13 -4.84 20.87
C ASN A 453 -3.91 -3.56 21.22
N ASN A 454 -3.31 -2.39 21.05
CA ASN A 454 -4.00 -1.11 21.27
C ASN A 454 -4.83 -0.65 20.06
N VAL A 455 -4.70 -1.30 18.91
CA VAL A 455 -5.44 -0.95 17.68
C VAL A 455 -6.94 -1.07 17.93
N LYS A 456 -7.67 -0.01 17.60
CA LYS A 456 -9.14 0.07 17.68
C LYS A 456 -9.79 0.40 16.35
N SER A 457 -9.01 0.93 15.43
CA SER A 457 -9.48 1.30 14.08
C SER A 457 -9.66 0.07 13.21
N ARG A 458 -10.54 0.17 12.21
CA ARG A 458 -10.57 -0.74 11.06
C ARG A 458 -9.29 -0.57 10.25
N VAL A 459 -8.74 -1.64 9.73
CA VAL A 459 -7.44 -1.62 9.07
C VAL A 459 -7.57 -2.10 7.63
N VAL A 460 -7.05 -1.32 6.67
CA VAL A 460 -6.89 -1.71 5.27
C VAL A 460 -5.42 -1.59 4.91
N TYR A 461 -4.79 -2.69 4.57
CA TYR A 461 -3.43 -2.73 4.01
C TYR A 461 -3.45 -3.04 2.52
N THR A 462 -2.55 -2.42 1.77
CA THR A 462 -2.18 -2.88 0.42
C THR A 462 -0.69 -3.15 0.35
N HIS A 463 -0.27 -4.18 -0.39
CA HIS A 463 1.15 -4.49 -0.49
C HIS A 463 1.50 -5.23 -1.78
N GLY A 464 2.68 -4.92 -2.34
CA GLY A 464 3.24 -5.62 -3.48
C GLY A 464 3.99 -6.88 -3.07
N LEU A 465 3.69 -8.03 -3.67
CA LEU A 465 4.43 -9.28 -3.44
C LEU A 465 5.84 -9.27 -4.05
N GLN A 466 6.18 -8.23 -4.83
CA GLN A 466 7.52 -7.94 -5.37
C GLN A 466 8.11 -6.66 -4.81
N ASP A 467 7.60 -6.20 -3.68
CA ASP A 467 8.15 -5.03 -3.00
C ASP A 467 9.42 -5.42 -2.23
N TRP A 468 10.57 -5.15 -2.83
CA TRP A 468 11.88 -5.39 -2.21
C TRP A 468 12.43 -4.14 -1.51
N ASN A 469 11.71 -3.03 -1.56
CA ASN A 469 11.96 -1.85 -0.74
C ASN A 469 11.35 -2.04 0.66
N VAL A 470 10.01 -2.00 0.77
CA VAL A 470 9.30 -2.41 1.98
C VAL A 470 8.85 -3.87 1.80
N LYS A 471 9.67 -4.79 2.30
CA LYS A 471 9.49 -6.23 2.01
C LYS A 471 8.14 -6.77 2.52
N PRO A 472 7.51 -7.77 1.86
CA PRO A 472 6.20 -8.30 2.25
C PRO A 472 6.09 -8.82 3.69
N ARG A 473 7.21 -9.11 4.35
CA ARG A 473 7.26 -9.48 5.78
C ARG A 473 6.60 -8.45 6.69
N HIS A 474 6.69 -7.16 6.33
CA HIS A 474 6.10 -6.08 7.13
C HIS A 474 4.59 -6.23 7.24
N VAL A 475 3.89 -6.33 6.12
CA VAL A 475 2.44 -6.48 6.13
C VAL A 475 2.02 -7.84 6.69
N TYR A 476 2.77 -8.91 6.41
CA TYR A 476 2.51 -10.24 6.95
C TYR A 476 2.54 -10.25 8.48
N LYS A 477 3.58 -9.66 9.10
CA LYS A 477 3.74 -9.59 10.55
C LYS A 477 2.61 -8.79 11.21
N VAL A 478 2.35 -7.58 10.73
CA VAL A 478 1.35 -6.72 11.36
C VAL A 478 -0.06 -7.25 11.17
N PHE A 479 -0.41 -7.72 9.97
CA PHE A 479 -1.74 -8.23 9.66
C PHE A 479 -2.10 -9.47 10.51
N ASN A 480 -1.15 -10.38 10.69
CA ASN A 480 -1.35 -11.58 11.52
C ASN A 480 -1.24 -11.31 13.03
N ALA A 481 -0.58 -10.23 13.45
CA ALA A 481 -0.50 -9.84 14.86
C ALA A 481 -1.72 -9.04 15.35
N LEU A 482 -2.52 -8.48 14.46
CA LEU A 482 -3.74 -7.73 14.81
C LEU A 482 -4.72 -8.62 15.60
N PRO A 483 -5.36 -8.08 16.67
CA PRO A 483 -6.39 -8.81 17.41
C PRO A 483 -7.53 -9.28 16.50
N GLN A 484 -8.07 -10.47 16.76
CA GLN A 484 -9.18 -11.02 15.96
C GLN A 484 -10.47 -10.19 16.03
N THR A 485 -10.60 -9.32 17.03
CA THR A 485 -11.74 -8.40 17.17
C THR A 485 -11.68 -7.22 16.20
N ILE A 486 -10.53 -6.98 15.57
CA ILE A 486 -10.34 -5.87 14.62
C ILE A 486 -10.76 -6.31 13.22
N LYS A 487 -11.63 -5.53 12.60
CA LYS A 487 -11.93 -5.67 11.16
C LYS A 487 -10.71 -5.27 10.36
N LYS A 488 -10.12 -6.22 9.64
CA LYS A 488 -8.88 -6.03 8.88
C LYS A 488 -9.05 -6.54 7.45
N HIS A 489 -8.45 -5.83 6.52
CA HIS A 489 -8.50 -6.13 5.10
C HIS A 489 -7.12 -5.98 4.49
N LEU A 490 -6.79 -6.84 3.55
CA LEU A 490 -5.49 -6.88 2.90
C LEU A 490 -5.66 -7.06 1.39
N PHE A 491 -5.06 -6.16 0.62
CA PHE A 491 -4.96 -6.28 -0.83
C PHE A 491 -3.51 -6.56 -1.23
N LEU A 492 -3.27 -7.70 -1.87
CA LEU A 492 -1.94 -8.12 -2.30
C LEU A 492 -1.86 -8.15 -3.83
N HIS A 493 -0.99 -7.34 -4.39
CA HIS A 493 -0.77 -7.30 -5.84
C HIS A 493 0.58 -7.89 -6.24
N GLN A 494 0.70 -8.27 -7.52
CA GLN A 494 1.92 -8.87 -8.07
C GLN A 494 3.02 -7.83 -8.40
N GLY A 495 2.82 -6.56 -8.10
CA GLY A 495 3.76 -5.48 -8.36
C GLY A 495 4.78 -5.24 -7.23
N GLN A 496 5.63 -4.23 -7.48
CA GLN A 496 6.62 -3.72 -6.52
C GLN A 496 6.04 -2.61 -5.63
N HIS A 497 6.88 -1.68 -5.18
CA HIS A 497 6.54 -0.56 -4.27
C HIS A 497 5.70 0.53 -4.95
N VAL A 498 4.41 0.26 -5.23
CA VAL A 498 3.53 1.13 -6.02
C VAL A 498 2.19 1.38 -5.33
N TYR A 499 1.53 2.47 -5.72
CA TYR A 499 0.15 2.74 -5.33
C TYR A 499 -0.83 1.80 -6.02
N MET A 500 -1.93 1.49 -5.36
CA MET A 500 -2.93 0.57 -5.89
C MET A 500 -4.26 1.24 -6.30
N HIS A 501 -4.57 2.42 -5.81
CA HIS A 501 -5.89 3.04 -5.97
C HIS A 501 -6.28 3.45 -7.40
N ASN A 502 -5.36 3.43 -8.36
CA ASN A 502 -5.60 3.75 -9.77
C ASN A 502 -5.41 2.56 -10.72
N TRP A 503 -5.52 1.34 -10.25
CA TRP A 503 -5.38 0.15 -11.10
C TRP A 503 -6.67 -0.17 -11.86
N GLN A 504 -6.51 -0.64 -13.12
CA GLN A 504 -7.62 -0.96 -14.00
C GLN A 504 -8.43 -2.17 -13.53
N SER A 505 -7.76 -3.18 -13.01
CA SER A 505 -8.39 -4.48 -12.73
C SER A 505 -9.11 -4.57 -11.38
N ILE A 506 -9.09 -3.52 -10.57
CA ILE A 506 -9.72 -3.53 -9.25
C ILE A 506 -10.34 -2.18 -8.89
N ASP A 507 -11.52 -2.21 -8.29
CA ASP A 507 -12.31 -1.06 -7.84
C ASP A 507 -11.99 -0.69 -6.37
N PHE A 508 -10.69 -0.59 -6.05
CA PHE A 508 -10.20 -0.30 -4.71
C PHE A 508 -10.73 1.04 -4.18
N ARG A 509 -10.67 2.08 -4.99
CA ARG A 509 -11.10 3.43 -4.62
C ARG A 509 -12.59 3.48 -4.28
N GLU A 510 -13.42 2.80 -5.06
CA GLU A 510 -14.86 2.66 -4.87
C GLU A 510 -15.18 1.80 -3.64
N SER A 511 -14.37 0.76 -3.37
CA SER A 511 -14.48 -0.05 -2.14
C SER A 511 -14.16 0.80 -0.90
N MET A 512 -13.14 1.66 -0.98
CA MET A 512 -12.85 2.59 0.11
C MET A 512 -13.97 3.61 0.30
N ASN A 513 -14.64 4.06 -0.77
CA ASN A 513 -15.79 4.95 -0.63
C ASN A 513 -16.93 4.27 0.13
N ALA A 514 -17.29 3.04 -0.21
CA ALA A 514 -18.33 2.29 0.51
C ALA A 514 -17.96 2.10 2.00
N LEU A 515 -16.70 1.76 2.28
CA LEU A 515 -16.19 1.56 3.63
C LEU A 515 -16.16 2.86 4.45
N LEU A 516 -15.68 3.96 3.89
CA LEU A 516 -15.61 5.25 4.59
C LEU A 516 -16.99 5.90 4.74
N SER A 517 -17.90 5.70 3.79
CA SER A 517 -19.31 6.11 3.96
C SER A 517 -19.94 5.40 5.15
N GLN A 518 -19.63 4.13 5.36
CA GLN A 518 -20.10 3.37 6.53
C GLN A 518 -19.45 3.87 7.84
N GLU A 519 -18.13 3.98 7.88
CA GLU A 519 -17.36 4.19 9.14
C GLU A 519 -17.30 5.66 9.57
N LEU A 520 -17.31 6.63 8.63
CA LEU A 520 -17.11 8.05 8.91
C LEU A 520 -18.34 8.93 8.65
N LEU A 521 -19.25 8.49 7.74
CA LEU A 521 -20.51 9.18 7.49
C LEU A 521 -21.70 8.51 8.19
N GLY A 522 -21.48 7.33 8.79
CA GLY A 522 -22.50 6.61 9.54
C GLY A 522 -23.62 6.04 8.67
N ILE A 523 -23.38 5.78 7.40
CA ILE A 523 -24.34 5.20 6.48
C ILE A 523 -24.43 3.69 6.72
N ASP A 524 -25.62 3.20 7.06
CA ASP A 524 -25.89 1.76 7.16
C ASP A 524 -26.07 1.17 5.75
N ASN A 525 -24.95 1.00 5.05
CA ASN A 525 -24.93 0.47 3.69
C ASN A 525 -24.72 -1.04 3.62
N HIS A 526 -24.57 -1.72 4.76
CA HIS A 526 -24.29 -3.16 4.86
C HIS A 526 -23.07 -3.63 4.07
N PHE A 527 -22.15 -2.72 3.74
CA PHE A 527 -20.95 -3.06 2.98
C PHE A 527 -20.06 -4.02 3.75
N GLN A 528 -19.64 -5.08 3.08
CA GLN A 528 -18.70 -6.06 3.59
C GLN A 528 -17.52 -6.17 2.62
N LEU A 529 -16.32 -6.06 3.18
CA LEU A 529 -15.09 -6.22 2.44
C LEU A 529 -14.43 -7.52 2.90
N GLU A 530 -13.91 -8.28 1.96
CA GLU A 530 -13.20 -9.54 2.22
C GLU A 530 -11.91 -9.31 3.02
N GLU A 531 -11.47 -10.32 3.78
CA GLU A 531 -10.29 -10.17 4.63
C GLU A 531 -9.01 -10.12 3.81
N VAL A 532 -8.83 -11.03 2.84
CA VAL A 532 -7.66 -11.04 1.96
C VAL A 532 -8.09 -11.12 0.50
N ILE A 533 -7.70 -10.12 -0.27
CA ILE A 533 -7.89 -10.03 -1.71
C ILE A 533 -6.51 -10.01 -2.36
N TRP A 534 -6.25 -10.91 -3.29
CA TRP A 534 -4.95 -11.00 -3.95
C TRP A 534 -5.07 -11.11 -5.46
N GLN A 535 -4.09 -10.57 -6.17
CA GLN A 535 -4.01 -10.65 -7.63
C GLN A 535 -3.47 -12.02 -8.04
N ASP A 536 -4.29 -12.79 -8.77
CA ASP A 536 -3.92 -14.10 -9.29
C ASP A 536 -2.77 -13.98 -10.29
N ASN A 537 -1.73 -14.78 -10.10
CA ASN A 537 -0.54 -14.77 -10.96
C ASN A 537 -0.64 -15.67 -12.20
N THR A 538 -1.74 -16.41 -12.38
CA THR A 538 -1.94 -17.35 -13.50
C THR A 538 -2.72 -16.74 -14.65
N THR A 539 -3.54 -15.74 -14.38
CA THR A 539 -4.41 -15.07 -15.35
C THR A 539 -4.28 -13.56 -15.30
N GLU A 540 -4.48 -12.93 -16.46
CA GLU A 540 -4.38 -11.48 -16.56
C GLU A 540 -5.54 -10.80 -15.85
N GLN A 541 -5.23 -9.80 -15.01
CA GLN A 541 -6.20 -8.88 -14.39
C GLN A 541 -7.33 -9.57 -13.58
N THR A 542 -7.03 -10.66 -12.90
CA THR A 542 -7.99 -11.38 -12.04
C THR A 542 -7.57 -11.29 -10.59
N TRP A 543 -8.53 -11.06 -9.70
CA TRP A 543 -8.34 -11.02 -8.26
C TRP A 543 -9.15 -12.13 -7.58
N GLN A 544 -8.58 -12.71 -6.56
CA GLN A 544 -9.15 -13.83 -5.79
C GLN A 544 -9.27 -13.46 -4.32
N VAL A 545 -10.11 -14.18 -3.59
CA VAL A 545 -10.32 -14.03 -2.16
C VAL A 545 -9.69 -15.19 -1.42
N LEU A 546 -9.11 -14.92 -0.26
CA LEU A 546 -8.61 -15.90 0.70
C LEU A 546 -9.07 -15.53 2.12
N ASP A 547 -9.22 -16.55 2.97
CA ASP A 547 -9.61 -16.37 4.37
C ASP A 547 -8.49 -15.77 5.22
N ALA A 548 -7.22 -15.98 4.83
CA ALA A 548 -6.06 -15.52 5.59
C ALA A 548 -4.82 -15.36 4.71
N PHE A 549 -3.89 -14.51 5.14
CA PHE A 549 -2.51 -14.49 4.65
C PHE A 549 -1.65 -15.35 5.56
N GLY A 550 -1.49 -16.62 5.16
CA GLY A 550 -0.79 -17.69 5.86
C GLY A 550 -1.56 -19.00 5.71
N GLY A 551 -0.93 -20.00 5.07
CA GLY A 551 -1.53 -21.32 4.84
C GLY A 551 -1.67 -22.12 6.14
N ASN A 552 -2.71 -22.92 6.21
CA ASN A 552 -3.01 -23.82 7.36
C ASN A 552 -2.41 -25.22 7.22
N HIS A 553 -1.73 -25.49 6.12
CA HIS A 553 -1.06 -26.76 5.82
C HIS A 553 0.39 -26.49 5.38
N GLN A 554 1.27 -27.47 5.56
CA GLN A 554 2.67 -27.38 5.17
C GLN A 554 3.07 -28.60 4.33
N GLU A 555 3.70 -28.32 3.20
CA GLU A 555 4.28 -29.33 2.32
C GLU A 555 5.80 -29.30 2.42
N GLN A 556 6.43 -30.48 2.51
CA GLN A 556 7.88 -30.58 2.56
C GLN A 556 8.43 -31.19 1.27
N ILE A 557 9.47 -30.56 0.72
CA ILE A 557 10.15 -31.01 -0.49
C ILE A 557 11.64 -31.12 -0.20
N GLY A 558 12.22 -32.34 -0.31
CA GLY A 558 13.65 -32.57 -0.17
C GLY A 558 14.47 -31.83 -1.23
N LEU A 559 15.66 -31.37 -0.87
CA LEU A 559 16.48 -30.52 -1.74
C LEU A 559 17.46 -31.32 -2.61
N GLY A 560 17.71 -32.59 -2.31
CA GLY A 560 18.63 -33.46 -3.06
C GLY A 560 19.30 -34.49 -2.18
N ASP A 561 20.36 -35.13 -2.70
CA ASP A 561 21.05 -36.27 -2.07
C ASP A 561 22.58 -36.07 -1.93
N SER A 562 23.08 -34.87 -2.18
CA SER A 562 24.52 -34.56 -2.21
C SER A 562 24.87 -33.39 -1.28
N LYS A 563 26.15 -33.31 -0.95
CA LYS A 563 26.74 -32.13 -0.28
C LYS A 563 27.26 -31.16 -1.31
N LYS A 564 26.98 -29.87 -1.11
CA LYS A 564 27.39 -28.77 -1.99
C LYS A 564 28.12 -27.70 -1.22
N LEU A 565 29.07 -27.04 -1.87
CA LEU A 565 29.89 -25.97 -1.30
C LEU A 565 29.55 -24.64 -1.96
N ILE A 566 29.54 -23.57 -1.16
CA ILE A 566 29.48 -22.19 -1.60
C ILE A 566 30.72 -21.48 -1.06
N ASP A 567 31.57 -20.92 -1.91
CA ASP A 567 32.66 -20.02 -1.50
C ASP A 567 32.13 -18.58 -1.44
N ASN A 568 32.55 -17.82 -0.44
CA ASN A 568 32.18 -16.41 -0.35
C ASN A 568 33.06 -15.51 -1.23
N HIS A 569 34.34 -15.89 -1.43
CA HIS A 569 35.33 -15.04 -2.06
C HIS A 569 35.17 -14.93 -3.58
N TYR A 570 35.23 -13.70 -4.09
CA TYR A 570 35.39 -13.35 -5.50
C TYR A 570 36.76 -12.75 -5.75
N ASP A 571 37.32 -12.92 -6.96
CA ASP A 571 38.50 -12.15 -7.35
C ASP A 571 38.17 -10.65 -7.39
N LYS A 572 39.22 -9.82 -7.39
CA LYS A 572 39.08 -8.37 -7.28
C LYS A 572 38.23 -7.77 -8.42
N GLU A 573 38.39 -8.26 -9.64
CA GLU A 573 37.67 -7.73 -10.83
C GLU A 573 36.18 -8.03 -10.74
N ALA A 574 35.82 -9.25 -10.41
CA ALA A 574 34.44 -9.66 -10.22
C ALA A 574 33.78 -8.92 -9.04
N PHE A 575 34.47 -8.84 -7.91
CA PHE A 575 33.97 -8.13 -6.72
C PHE A 575 33.75 -6.65 -6.99
N ASP A 576 34.73 -5.94 -7.57
CA ASP A 576 34.61 -4.52 -7.90
C ASP A 576 33.45 -4.27 -8.92
N THR A 577 33.27 -5.19 -9.88
CA THR A 577 32.15 -5.13 -10.84
C THR A 577 30.80 -5.24 -10.15
N TYR A 578 30.64 -6.21 -9.27
CA TYR A 578 29.37 -6.42 -8.53
C TYR A 578 29.09 -5.32 -7.49
N CYS A 579 30.11 -4.77 -6.87
CA CYS A 579 29.98 -3.60 -5.99
C CYS A 579 29.54 -2.35 -6.75
N LYS A 580 30.08 -2.14 -7.95
CA LYS A 580 29.73 -0.99 -8.81
C LYS A 580 28.30 -1.08 -9.34
N ASP A 581 27.86 -2.28 -9.75
CA ASP A 581 26.51 -2.51 -10.28
C ASP A 581 25.98 -3.89 -9.86
N PHE A 582 25.19 -3.90 -8.79
CA PHE A 582 24.57 -5.13 -8.29
C PHE A 582 23.60 -5.79 -9.30
N ASN A 583 23.13 -5.08 -10.33
CA ASN A 583 22.30 -5.69 -11.37
C ASN A 583 23.11 -6.67 -12.24
N VAL A 584 24.42 -6.43 -12.42
CA VAL A 584 25.31 -7.40 -13.07
C VAL A 584 25.36 -8.70 -12.25
N PHE A 585 25.54 -8.59 -10.92
CA PHE A 585 25.49 -9.74 -10.02
C PHE A 585 24.14 -10.48 -10.12
N LYS A 586 23.01 -9.78 -10.03
CA LYS A 586 21.67 -10.39 -10.14
C LYS A 586 21.48 -11.12 -11.47
N ASN A 587 21.91 -10.53 -12.56
CA ASN A 587 21.82 -11.15 -13.88
C ASN A 587 22.66 -12.43 -13.95
N ASP A 588 23.88 -12.44 -13.43
CA ASP A 588 24.75 -13.62 -13.43
C ASP A 588 24.21 -14.70 -12.48
N LEU A 589 23.68 -14.32 -11.31
CA LEU A 589 23.05 -15.21 -10.34
C LEU A 589 21.87 -16.00 -10.97
N PHE A 590 21.00 -15.32 -11.72
CA PHE A 590 19.81 -15.95 -12.30
C PHE A 590 20.11 -16.73 -13.59
N LYS A 591 21.12 -16.35 -14.37
CA LYS A 591 21.54 -17.09 -15.56
C LYS A 591 22.16 -18.44 -15.23
N GLY A 592 22.77 -18.58 -14.04
CA GLY A 592 23.45 -19.80 -13.63
C GLY A 592 24.64 -20.16 -14.54
N ASN A 593 25.39 -19.15 -14.97
CA ASN A 593 26.52 -19.28 -15.91
C ASN A 593 27.88 -19.57 -15.21
N ASN A 594 27.85 -20.02 -13.95
CA ASN A 594 28.99 -20.29 -13.09
C ASN A 594 29.92 -19.07 -12.82
N LYS A 595 29.42 -17.86 -13.02
CA LYS A 595 30.15 -16.65 -12.66
C LYS A 595 29.93 -16.24 -11.20
N THR A 596 28.83 -16.67 -10.61
CA THR A 596 28.52 -16.44 -9.21
C THR A 596 28.74 -17.69 -8.37
N ASN A 597 29.18 -17.49 -7.14
CA ASN A 597 29.36 -18.57 -6.15
C ASN A 597 27.97 -18.95 -5.58
N GLN A 598 27.38 -20.03 -6.07
CA GLN A 598 26.03 -20.41 -5.70
C GLN A 598 25.76 -21.90 -5.77
N ILE A 599 24.77 -22.36 -5.03
CA ILE A 599 24.13 -23.66 -5.22
C ILE A 599 22.78 -23.39 -5.91
N THR A 600 22.54 -24.04 -7.05
CA THR A 600 21.25 -24.03 -7.73
C THR A 600 20.58 -25.39 -7.58
N ILE A 601 19.33 -25.40 -7.12
CA ILE A 601 18.50 -26.59 -6.93
C ILE A 601 17.25 -26.40 -7.77
N ASN A 602 16.95 -27.36 -8.66
CA ASN A 602 15.72 -27.35 -9.47
C ASN A 602 14.77 -28.42 -8.95
N LEU A 603 13.56 -28.03 -8.64
CA LEU A 603 12.51 -28.88 -8.07
C LEU A 603 11.31 -28.90 -9.04
N PRO A 604 11.21 -29.88 -9.94
CA PRO A 604 10.04 -30.04 -10.79
C PRO A 604 8.82 -30.42 -9.93
N LEU A 605 7.73 -29.65 -10.06
CA LEU A 605 6.54 -29.82 -9.24
C LEU A 605 5.66 -30.99 -9.76
N LYS A 606 5.24 -31.86 -8.86
CA LYS A 606 4.44 -33.06 -9.18
C LYS A 606 2.93 -32.80 -9.09
N LYS A 607 2.52 -31.73 -8.41
CA LYS A 607 1.11 -31.30 -8.22
C LYS A 607 1.01 -29.77 -8.23
N ASN A 608 -0.20 -29.26 -8.24
CA ASN A 608 -0.44 -27.83 -8.06
C ASN A 608 -0.22 -27.44 -6.59
N TYR A 609 0.21 -26.18 -6.37
CA TYR A 609 0.34 -25.58 -5.04
C TYR A 609 -0.18 -24.14 -5.08
N LEU A 610 -0.98 -23.76 -4.11
CA LEU A 610 -1.16 -22.37 -3.75
C LEU A 610 -0.25 -22.08 -2.55
N LEU A 611 0.95 -21.53 -2.84
CA LEU A 611 1.82 -21.01 -1.81
C LEU A 611 1.10 -19.83 -1.14
N ASN A 612 0.96 -19.86 0.17
CA ASN A 612 0.33 -18.79 0.95
C ASN A 612 1.08 -18.61 2.28
N GLY A 613 1.97 -17.63 2.34
CA GLY A 613 2.75 -17.33 3.55
C GLY A 613 4.26 -17.43 3.36
N GLN A 614 4.98 -17.71 4.45
CA GLN A 614 6.44 -17.80 4.49
C GLN A 614 6.94 -19.21 4.18
N CYS A 615 7.68 -19.36 3.08
CA CYS A 615 8.50 -20.55 2.88
C CYS A 615 9.64 -20.59 3.90
N LYS A 616 10.00 -21.81 4.34
CA LYS A 616 11.12 -22.06 5.24
C LYS A 616 12.10 -23.05 4.61
N LEU A 617 13.38 -22.73 4.63
CA LEU A 617 14.46 -23.62 4.29
C LEU A 617 15.00 -24.24 5.57
N HIS A 618 14.90 -25.56 5.68
CA HIS A 618 15.55 -26.33 6.74
C HIS A 618 16.84 -26.88 6.16
N LEU A 619 17.97 -26.34 6.62
CA LEU A 619 19.29 -26.68 6.04
C LEU A 619 20.22 -27.23 7.09
N ARG A 620 20.88 -28.32 6.75
CA ARG A 620 22.03 -28.86 7.47
C ARG A 620 23.29 -28.25 6.91
N VAL A 621 23.99 -27.41 7.69
CA VAL A 621 25.12 -26.62 7.20
C VAL A 621 26.34 -26.74 8.10
N LYS A 622 27.53 -26.48 7.53
CA LYS A 622 28.75 -26.16 8.25
C LYS A 622 29.49 -25.04 7.53
N THR A 623 30.26 -24.26 8.24
CA THR A 623 31.10 -23.20 7.66
C THR A 623 32.54 -23.35 8.08
N SER A 624 33.49 -22.88 7.25
CA SER A 624 34.91 -22.90 7.52
C SER A 624 35.39 -21.77 8.45
N ASP A 625 34.49 -20.79 8.79
CA ASP A 625 34.81 -19.66 9.66
C ASP A 625 33.78 -19.53 10.79
N LYS A 626 34.04 -18.72 11.79
CA LYS A 626 33.18 -18.38 12.93
C LYS A 626 32.03 -17.43 12.57
N LYS A 627 31.96 -17.00 11.32
CA LYS A 627 30.95 -16.09 10.74
C LYS A 627 30.58 -16.53 9.35
N ALA A 628 29.37 -16.29 8.93
CA ALA A 628 28.95 -16.44 7.54
C ALA A 628 27.60 -15.74 7.28
N ILE A 629 27.42 -15.26 6.06
CA ILE A 629 26.14 -14.82 5.48
C ILE A 629 25.58 -15.97 4.64
N LEU A 630 24.31 -16.27 4.81
CA LEU A 630 23.57 -17.13 3.91
C LEU A 630 22.41 -16.37 3.32
N SER A 631 22.34 -16.33 2.00
CA SER A 631 21.23 -15.75 1.23
C SER A 631 20.52 -16.83 0.44
N ALA A 632 19.21 -16.66 0.23
CA ALA A 632 18.41 -17.57 -0.56
C ALA A 632 17.36 -16.84 -1.38
N GLN A 633 17.09 -17.37 -2.57
CA GLN A 633 15.97 -16.96 -3.42
C GLN A 633 15.21 -18.18 -3.94
N ILE A 634 13.89 -18.07 -4.02
CA ILE A 634 13.01 -19.06 -4.66
C ILE A 634 12.40 -18.41 -5.89
N LEU A 635 12.54 -19.08 -7.04
CA LEU A 635 12.06 -18.61 -8.33
C LEU A 635 11.06 -19.60 -8.94
N ASP A 636 10.00 -19.08 -9.52
CA ASP A 636 9.26 -19.77 -10.57
C ASP A 636 10.07 -19.65 -11.86
N TYR A 637 10.64 -20.77 -12.34
CA TYR A 637 11.64 -20.80 -13.39
C TYR A 637 11.18 -21.55 -14.63
N GLY A 638 11.46 -21.01 -15.79
CA GLY A 638 11.10 -21.56 -17.11
C GLY A 638 10.25 -20.56 -17.91
N PRO A 639 10.17 -20.70 -19.25
CA PRO A 639 9.49 -19.76 -20.10
C PRO A 639 7.97 -19.86 -19.99
N LYS A 640 7.31 -18.84 -19.45
CA LYS A 640 5.84 -18.69 -19.43
C LYS A 640 5.43 -17.22 -19.30
N LYS A 641 4.15 -16.92 -19.43
CA LYS A 641 3.65 -15.57 -19.14
C LYS A 641 3.65 -15.31 -17.64
N ARG A 642 4.08 -14.12 -17.24
CA ARG A 642 4.11 -13.66 -15.86
C ARG A 642 3.84 -12.16 -15.80
N PHE A 643 3.38 -11.67 -14.66
CA PHE A 643 3.33 -10.24 -14.41
C PHE A 643 4.73 -9.64 -14.38
N LYS A 644 4.88 -8.45 -14.94
CA LYS A 644 5.98 -7.55 -14.60
C LYS A 644 5.69 -6.91 -13.24
N ASP A 645 6.71 -6.47 -12.55
CA ASP A 645 6.58 -5.88 -11.22
C ASP A 645 6.23 -4.38 -11.24
N THR A 646 6.43 -3.71 -12.38
CA THR A 646 6.19 -2.29 -12.59
C THR A 646 4.94 -2.05 -13.42
N PRO A 647 3.93 -1.32 -12.91
CA PRO A 647 2.73 -1.01 -13.67
C PRO A 647 3.01 -0.03 -14.80
N THR A 648 2.29 -0.18 -15.90
CA THR A 648 2.30 0.73 -17.05
C THR A 648 0.99 1.49 -17.16
N ILE A 649 1.03 2.69 -17.73
CA ILE A 649 -0.15 3.51 -17.99
C ILE A 649 -0.98 2.84 -19.08
N LYS A 650 -2.26 2.59 -18.79
CA LYS A 650 -3.26 2.09 -19.75
C LYS A 650 -4.03 3.24 -20.39
N PHE A 651 -4.39 4.25 -19.58
CA PHE A 651 -5.03 5.47 -20.04
C PHE A 651 -4.40 6.66 -19.32
N LEU A 652 -3.88 7.62 -20.06
CA LEU A 652 -3.34 8.86 -19.52
C LEU A 652 -4.49 9.82 -19.20
N ASN A 653 -4.45 10.41 -17.99
CA ASN A 653 -5.49 11.33 -17.50
C ASN A 653 -6.92 10.73 -17.58
N SER A 654 -7.03 9.44 -17.36
CA SER A 654 -8.28 8.69 -17.53
C SER A 654 -9.21 8.76 -16.31
N LEU A 655 -8.68 9.11 -15.13
CA LEU A 655 -9.45 9.22 -13.90
C LEU A 655 -9.66 10.69 -13.54
N ASP A 656 -10.89 11.03 -13.17
CA ASP A 656 -11.23 12.29 -12.53
C ASP A 656 -11.52 12.03 -11.05
N ASN A 657 -10.68 12.58 -10.16
CA ASN A 657 -10.77 12.36 -8.72
C ASN A 657 -11.81 13.25 -8.04
N GLY A 658 -12.66 13.88 -8.79
CA GLY A 658 -13.78 14.68 -8.30
C GLY A 658 -13.97 15.95 -9.12
N LYS A 659 -14.86 15.93 -10.09
CA LYS A 659 -15.27 17.08 -10.91
C LYS A 659 -14.11 17.99 -11.37
N ASN A 660 -13.07 17.37 -11.91
CA ASN A 660 -11.85 18.02 -12.42
C ASN A 660 -10.94 18.65 -11.34
N PHE A 661 -11.07 18.29 -10.07
CA PHE A 661 -10.16 18.78 -9.03
C PHE A 661 -8.72 18.26 -9.25
N ALA A 662 -8.57 16.95 -9.44
CA ALA A 662 -7.33 16.30 -9.77
C ALA A 662 -7.54 15.16 -10.77
N ARG A 663 -6.55 14.87 -11.58
CA ARG A 663 -6.57 13.78 -12.57
C ARG A 663 -5.43 12.82 -12.33
N GLU A 664 -5.67 11.56 -12.64
CA GLU A 664 -4.74 10.47 -12.46
C GLU A 664 -4.75 9.51 -13.66
N ALA A 665 -3.59 8.96 -14.00
CA ALA A 665 -3.48 7.94 -15.02
C ALA A 665 -3.94 6.58 -14.51
N LEU A 666 -4.74 5.87 -15.30
CA LEU A 666 -5.12 4.49 -15.05
C LEU A 666 -3.95 3.57 -15.37
N ARG A 667 -3.61 2.64 -14.48
CA ARG A 667 -2.44 1.77 -14.56
C ARG A 667 -2.82 0.30 -14.45
N GLU A 668 -1.92 -0.57 -14.92
CA GLU A 668 -2.02 -2.02 -14.75
C GLU A 668 -0.66 -2.68 -14.93
N LEU A 669 -0.45 -3.84 -14.33
CA LEU A 669 0.74 -4.65 -14.54
C LEU A 669 0.70 -5.34 -15.92
N PRO A 670 1.78 -5.23 -16.71
CA PRO A 670 1.92 -6.03 -17.94
C PRO A 670 2.03 -7.53 -17.60
N PHE A 671 1.33 -8.37 -18.39
CA PHE A 671 1.39 -9.82 -18.30
C PHE A 671 2.02 -10.38 -19.57
N THR A 672 3.32 -10.69 -19.53
CA THR A 672 4.14 -11.00 -20.72
C THR A 672 5.01 -12.23 -20.50
N LYS A 673 5.57 -12.79 -21.59
CA LYS A 673 6.53 -13.90 -21.50
C LYS A 673 7.79 -13.49 -20.73
N ASP A 674 8.20 -14.33 -19.80
CA ASP A 674 9.43 -14.20 -19.01
C ASP A 674 10.03 -15.56 -18.70
N HIS A 675 11.31 -15.60 -18.36
CA HIS A 675 12.02 -16.85 -18.05
C HIS A 675 11.98 -17.23 -16.57
N TYR A 676 11.78 -16.26 -15.68
CA TYR A 676 11.69 -16.51 -14.24
C TYR A 676 10.94 -15.38 -13.53
N ARG A 677 10.51 -15.67 -12.32
CA ARG A 677 10.03 -14.68 -11.36
C ARG A 677 10.51 -15.04 -9.96
N VAL A 678 11.07 -14.08 -9.24
CA VAL A 678 11.40 -14.28 -7.82
C VAL A 678 10.08 -14.34 -7.03
N ILE A 679 9.86 -15.43 -6.31
CA ILE A 679 8.68 -15.61 -5.45
C ILE A 679 8.99 -15.13 -4.05
N SER A 680 10.19 -15.47 -3.56
CA SER A 680 10.61 -15.17 -2.19
C SER A 680 12.12 -15.09 -2.10
N LYS A 681 12.63 -14.29 -1.17
CA LYS A 681 14.05 -14.18 -0.87
C LYS A 681 14.29 -13.90 0.61
N GLY A 682 15.52 -14.07 1.07
CA GLY A 682 15.89 -13.74 2.43
C GLY A 682 17.40 -13.85 2.65
N VAL A 683 17.88 -13.21 3.72
CA VAL A 683 19.28 -13.20 4.14
C VAL A 683 19.37 -13.50 5.64
N LEU A 684 20.47 -14.14 6.05
CA LEU A 684 20.68 -14.59 7.43
C LEU A 684 22.15 -14.49 7.81
N ASN A 685 22.44 -13.86 8.94
CA ASN A 685 23.70 -14.07 9.64
C ASN A 685 23.64 -15.38 10.41
N LEU A 686 24.51 -16.34 10.13
CA LEU A 686 24.46 -17.65 10.77
C LEU A 686 24.69 -17.60 12.29
N GLN A 687 25.21 -16.52 12.85
CA GLN A 687 25.27 -16.31 14.31
C GLN A 687 23.92 -15.90 14.92
N ASN A 688 22.96 -15.42 14.09
CA ASN A 688 21.57 -15.06 14.51
C ASN A 688 20.54 -16.10 14.01
N ARG A 689 20.94 -17.37 13.91
CA ARG A 689 20.13 -18.43 13.28
C ARG A 689 18.91 -18.86 14.06
N THR A 690 18.86 -18.61 15.37
CA THR A 690 17.75 -19.02 16.22
C THR A 690 16.64 -17.96 16.26
N ASP A 691 17.00 -16.72 16.62
CA ASP A 691 16.07 -15.58 16.67
C ASP A 691 16.83 -14.23 16.65
N LEU A 692 16.08 -13.12 16.74
CA LEU A 692 16.66 -11.77 16.73
C LEU A 692 17.40 -11.41 18.03
N LEU A 693 17.11 -12.09 19.12
CA LEU A 693 17.64 -11.76 20.46
C LEU A 693 18.82 -12.66 20.86
N THR A 694 19.06 -13.74 20.13
CA THR A 694 20.08 -14.73 20.46
C THR A 694 21.20 -14.72 19.45
N ILE A 695 22.43 -14.45 19.93
CA ILE A 695 23.65 -14.57 19.15
C ILE A 695 24.38 -15.83 19.62
N GLU A 696 24.64 -16.75 18.67
CA GLU A 696 25.29 -18.03 18.95
C GLU A 696 26.71 -18.08 18.37
N ALA A 697 27.56 -18.84 19.03
CA ALA A 697 28.86 -19.19 18.47
C ALA A 697 28.71 -20.11 17.25
N ILE A 698 29.65 -20.01 16.34
CA ILE A 698 29.86 -20.97 15.27
C ILE A 698 31.24 -21.60 15.50
N GLU A 699 31.22 -22.94 15.61
CA GLU A 699 32.48 -23.72 15.63
C GLU A 699 32.79 -24.13 14.19
N PRO A 700 33.90 -23.67 13.61
CA PRO A 700 34.27 -24.04 12.26
C PRO A 700 34.30 -25.54 12.02
N GLU A 701 33.88 -25.98 10.84
CA GLU A 701 33.76 -27.37 10.40
C GLU A 701 32.80 -28.25 11.18
N GLN A 702 32.05 -27.74 12.15
CA GLN A 702 30.97 -28.47 12.82
C GLN A 702 29.64 -28.29 12.10
N TRP A 703 28.88 -29.38 11.97
CA TRP A 703 27.55 -29.35 11.40
C TRP A 703 26.49 -28.86 12.39
N PHE A 704 25.61 -27.97 11.93
CA PHE A 704 24.42 -27.53 12.67
C PHE A 704 23.24 -27.34 11.73
N ASP A 705 22.05 -27.35 12.31
CA ASP A 705 20.78 -27.17 11.58
C ASP A 705 20.31 -25.72 11.70
N ILE A 706 19.71 -25.20 10.64
CA ILE A 706 19.08 -23.90 10.63
C ILE A 706 17.66 -23.98 10.05
N GLU A 707 16.75 -23.19 10.56
CA GLU A 707 15.49 -22.87 9.95
C GLU A 707 15.54 -21.44 9.42
N PHE A 708 15.51 -21.29 8.10
CA PHE A 708 15.67 -20.02 7.45
C PHE A 708 14.34 -19.59 6.79
N SER A 709 13.62 -18.67 7.43
CA SER A 709 12.37 -18.12 6.91
C SER A 709 12.60 -17.03 5.86
N LEU A 710 11.98 -17.21 4.69
CA LEU A 710 12.05 -16.27 3.57
C LEU A 710 10.88 -15.28 3.60
N GLN A 711 10.87 -14.29 2.69
CA GLN A 711 9.76 -13.33 2.59
C GLN A 711 8.45 -14.05 2.28
N PRO A 712 7.32 -13.65 2.88
CA PRO A 712 6.02 -14.25 2.60
C PRO A 712 5.54 -13.88 1.19
N SER A 713 4.75 -14.79 0.59
CA SER A 713 4.14 -14.57 -0.72
C SER A 713 2.81 -15.31 -0.83
N ILE A 714 2.00 -14.93 -1.81
CA ILE A 714 0.90 -15.75 -2.33
C ILE A 714 1.20 -15.98 -3.82
N TYR A 715 1.32 -17.25 -4.21
CA TYR A 715 1.72 -17.59 -5.55
C TYR A 715 1.18 -18.96 -5.98
N GLN A 716 0.44 -19.00 -7.07
CA GLN A 716 -0.04 -20.25 -7.67
C GLN A 716 1.08 -20.89 -8.50
N LEU A 717 1.38 -22.12 -8.20
CA LEU A 717 2.31 -23.00 -8.91
C LEU A 717 1.56 -24.18 -9.50
N SER A 718 1.83 -24.51 -10.75
CA SER A 718 1.17 -25.61 -11.46
C SER A 718 2.04 -26.86 -11.51
N LYS A 719 1.38 -28.01 -11.61
CA LYS A 719 2.07 -29.28 -11.92
C LYS A 719 2.88 -29.13 -13.21
N GLY A 720 4.16 -29.50 -13.15
CA GLY A 720 5.10 -29.37 -14.26
C GLY A 720 5.91 -28.06 -14.24
N ASP A 721 5.54 -27.08 -13.43
CA ASP A 721 6.40 -25.91 -13.17
C ASP A 721 7.71 -26.35 -12.49
N ASN A 722 8.75 -25.57 -12.68
CA ASN A 722 10.04 -25.78 -12.05
C ASN A 722 10.29 -24.69 -11.00
N LEU A 723 10.34 -25.10 -9.74
CA LEU A 723 10.75 -24.24 -8.64
C LEU A 723 12.27 -24.27 -8.55
N ARG A 724 12.92 -23.12 -8.69
CA ARG A 724 14.37 -23.00 -8.55
C ARG A 724 14.73 -22.35 -7.23
N ILE A 725 15.57 -23.01 -6.43
CA ILE A 725 16.18 -22.43 -5.23
C ILE A 725 17.63 -22.08 -5.55
N ILE A 726 18.04 -20.86 -5.19
CA ILE A 726 19.42 -20.42 -5.28
C ILE A 726 19.89 -20.08 -3.86
N LEU A 727 20.98 -20.76 -3.42
CA LEU A 727 21.67 -20.47 -2.17
C LEU A 727 23.01 -19.81 -2.51
N TYR A 728 23.33 -18.71 -1.84
CA TYR A 728 24.55 -17.95 -2.05
C TYR A 728 24.92 -17.22 -0.75
N THR A 729 26.06 -16.53 -0.71
CA THR A 729 26.51 -15.81 0.48
C THR A 729 26.12 -14.34 0.42
N THR A 730 27.03 -13.45 0.06
CA THR A 730 26.81 -12.00 -0.01
C THR A 730 25.73 -11.62 -1.02
N ASP A 731 24.73 -10.87 -0.58
CA ASP A 731 23.75 -10.21 -1.46
C ASP A 731 24.20 -8.78 -1.76
N PHE A 732 24.71 -8.54 -2.97
CA PHE A 732 25.27 -7.26 -3.36
C PHE A 732 24.25 -6.11 -3.45
N GLU A 733 22.96 -6.43 -3.50
CA GLU A 733 21.89 -5.42 -3.46
C GLU A 733 21.57 -4.98 -2.03
N HIS A 734 21.50 -5.94 -1.09
CA HIS A 734 20.88 -5.70 0.21
C HIS A 734 21.84 -5.71 1.39
N THR A 735 22.86 -6.58 1.39
CA THR A 735 23.70 -6.82 2.59
C THR A 735 25.05 -6.13 2.54
N ILE A 736 25.74 -6.14 3.67
CA ILE A 736 27.18 -5.84 3.68
C ILE A 736 27.86 -6.70 2.62
N ARG A 737 28.74 -6.08 1.82
CA ARG A 737 29.47 -6.71 0.73
C ARG A 737 30.78 -7.28 1.27
N ASP A 738 30.65 -8.45 1.91
CA ASP A 738 31.77 -9.18 2.51
C ASP A 738 32.45 -10.08 1.47
N ASN A 739 33.75 -9.90 1.25
CA ASN A 739 34.57 -10.73 0.36
C ASN A 739 35.61 -11.56 1.12
N ALA A 740 35.37 -11.86 2.40
CA ALA A 740 36.25 -12.72 3.19
C ALA A 740 36.27 -14.15 2.64
N SER A 741 37.42 -14.80 2.78
CA SER A 741 37.63 -16.19 2.34
C SER A 741 37.05 -17.16 3.37
N TYR A 742 35.78 -17.53 3.20
CA TYR A 742 35.12 -18.62 3.91
C TYR A 742 34.20 -19.38 2.99
N SER A 743 33.80 -20.56 3.39
CA SER A 743 32.89 -21.41 2.65
C SER A 743 31.78 -21.94 3.53
N ILE A 744 30.60 -22.20 2.93
CA ILE A 744 29.48 -22.90 3.55
C ILE A 744 29.25 -24.20 2.80
N THR A 745 29.27 -25.32 3.51
CA THR A 745 28.85 -26.62 2.98
C THR A 745 27.40 -26.89 3.39
N VAL A 746 26.55 -27.23 2.44
CA VAL A 746 25.13 -27.59 2.65
C VAL A 746 24.96 -29.07 2.36
N ASP A 747 24.42 -29.83 3.29
CA ASP A 747 24.03 -31.24 3.09
C ASP A 747 22.58 -31.30 2.59
N LEU A 748 22.42 -31.39 1.27
CA LEU A 748 21.09 -31.40 0.64
C LEU A 748 20.28 -32.65 0.99
N SER A 749 20.95 -33.76 1.38
CA SER A 749 20.29 -35.02 1.76
C SER A 749 19.54 -34.95 3.10
N GLN A 750 19.94 -33.96 3.94
CA GLN A 750 19.30 -33.65 5.23
C GLN A 750 18.59 -32.30 5.23
N SER A 751 18.37 -31.74 4.05
CA SER A 751 17.76 -30.40 3.88
C SER A 751 16.46 -30.48 3.09
N TYR A 752 15.51 -29.63 3.42
CA TYR A 752 14.20 -29.59 2.76
C TYR A 752 13.61 -28.16 2.77
N LEU A 753 12.73 -27.92 1.80
CA LEU A 753 11.90 -26.73 1.73
C LEU A 753 10.53 -27.04 2.31
N THR A 754 10.02 -26.18 3.20
CA THR A 754 8.63 -26.17 3.65
C THR A 754 7.87 -25.06 2.93
N ILE A 755 6.78 -25.45 2.25
CA ILE A 755 5.88 -24.53 1.55
C ILE A 755 4.56 -24.46 2.34
N PRO A 756 4.16 -23.28 2.84
CA PRO A 756 2.84 -23.10 3.43
C PRO A 756 1.77 -23.10 2.33
N THR A 757 0.70 -23.88 2.51
CA THR A 757 -0.40 -24.02 1.55
C THR A 757 -1.75 -24.03 2.27
N ASN A 758 -2.84 -23.90 1.52
CA ASN A 758 -4.19 -24.10 2.06
C ASN A 758 -4.62 -25.57 1.89
N GLN A 759 -5.31 -26.15 2.87
CA GLN A 759 -5.93 -27.48 2.72
C GLN A 759 -7.02 -27.39 1.66
N GLY A 760 -7.01 -28.33 0.70
CA GLY A 760 -8.09 -28.51 -0.28
C GLY A 760 -7.87 -27.90 -1.66
N ASN A 761 -6.70 -27.35 -1.95
CA ASN A 761 -6.34 -26.88 -3.30
C ASN A 761 -5.34 -27.80 -3.99
#